data_592d5033d47cf483673adf337eac9c98
#
_entry.id   592d5033d47cf483673adf337eac9c98
#
_cell.length_a   1.000
_cell.length_b   1.000
_cell.length_c   1.000
_cell.angle_alpha   90.00
_cell.angle_beta   90.00
_cell.angle_gamma   90.00
#
_symmetry.space_group_name_H-M   'P 1'
#
loop_
_entity.id
_entity.type
_entity.pdbx_description
1 polymer ?
#
loop_
_entity_poly.entity_id
_entity_poly.type
_entity_poly.pdbx_seq_one_letter_code
_entity_poly.pdbx_strand_id
1 'polypeptide(L)'
;MAERAVISVIQYLGPLLASEVELLRGVHKEMVSIKAELERIHSFLKHAESRAEIGDEGVKIWVKQVRQVAYRIQDVIDEHILLVSPKQPGLFGSLHKVTRTVTKLKPRHEIASHIQDIKTTIREIKEGADRYGFSTSTSSEHSSTSTSSITKDNMWRDPRLASLFIGDDEVIGIESPKYELISRLVDQNQSQRAVISVVGMGGIGKTTLAKKVYDSQEVVAHFNCKAWITVSQSYKPEELLKTMIKELSGDDVLPLPNEGIDSLIAKLRGYLCEKRYVIVFDDVWETDFWGSIRHALPKNSEGSRVIITTRSEQVATFCKEISVDHVHELEALSEEKAWELFCKKAFQLDYEGHCPLELEDVSHAIVRKCQGLPLAIAAIGGLLSTKNKGMPEWQKFYGSMNSELERNPNLKSISKILLLSYNDLPHHLKSCFLYFGIMPEDYPITAGRLIRLWIAEGFVEEQNGKTLEEVAEEYLIELIHRRLVLVSTTKFAGRVKHCQVHDVVREIILSKSKEFSLCQILEEENSSFNATTRRLSMHLRYCNMDKVMKSISKSPVRSVFLFQEGELPKKPLLGTLAANFKLLKLLDLQNAHLDQLHEEVGNLFLLRYLSIRGTRVDIIPKSIGKLQNLQTLDLKQSLVRELPFDISRLHKLRHLIAYSISFECEYLVDRVVGVKIQGGIEGLEELRNLQYVETNHDVGLSLIKGLEKLRQLRKLGIRKLQREHGSGLCAAIEKMKYLQRLSVCALSDDEILDLQYISSPSQYLQRLTLVGRLKKLPDWIPKLQNLVTLTLSGSGMTNNDPVKALQVLPSLVRLWLWDAYDGEQLYFEVGGFQKLKQLRLIELKGLNSVITEEGALPLLEGLAIGPSPQLKEVPSSIHHLQKLKALQFCGMPEEFIDRMEPKPNQGKDYWIVEHIPHVELWSHIGRQKTITKIDNLEEYFNRKVETQGLGKIKMNLKVECQFN
;
A
#
# COMPACT_ATOMS: atom_id res chain seq x y z
N MET A 1 5.66 0.29 -20.60
CA MET A 1 4.90 1.57 -20.53
C MET A 1 4.14 1.89 -21.82
N ALA A 2 4.73 1.77 -23.01
CA ALA A 2 4.02 1.91 -24.27
C ALA A 2 3.01 0.77 -24.48
N GLU A 3 3.39 -0.45 -24.14
CA GLU A 3 2.51 -1.61 -24.12
C GLU A 3 1.24 -1.30 -23.33
N ARG A 4 1.36 -0.74 -22.12
CA ARG A 4 0.20 -0.37 -21.30
C ARG A 4 -0.68 0.72 -21.94
N ALA A 5 -0.06 1.72 -22.55
CA ALA A 5 -0.80 2.77 -23.25
C ALA A 5 -1.62 2.18 -24.42
N VAL A 6 -1.03 1.27 -25.19
CA VAL A 6 -1.69 0.58 -26.30
C VAL A 6 -2.82 -0.32 -25.80
N ILE A 7 -2.58 -1.15 -24.80
CA ILE A 7 -3.60 -2.02 -24.17
C ILE A 7 -4.78 -1.18 -23.67
N SER A 8 -4.49 -0.08 -22.97
CA SER A 8 -5.54 0.82 -22.46
C SER A 8 -6.43 1.37 -23.58
N VAL A 9 -5.85 1.70 -24.74
CA VAL A 9 -6.63 2.18 -25.90
C VAL A 9 -7.44 1.03 -26.53
N ILE A 10 -6.85 -0.15 -26.67
CA ILE A 10 -7.55 -1.33 -27.23
C ILE A 10 -8.75 -1.71 -26.35
N GLN A 11 -8.54 -1.79 -25.03
CA GLN A 11 -9.60 -2.08 -24.06
C GLN A 11 -10.69 -1.02 -24.03
N TYR A 12 -10.33 0.25 -24.26
CA TYR A 12 -11.28 1.36 -24.33
C TYR A 12 -12.09 1.36 -25.62
N LEU A 13 -11.46 1.05 -26.75
CA LEU A 13 -12.13 0.94 -28.07
C LEU A 13 -13.05 -0.26 -28.18
N GLY A 14 -12.73 -1.40 -27.56
CA GLY A 14 -13.51 -2.65 -27.68
C GLY A 14 -14.99 -2.46 -27.34
N PRO A 15 -15.35 -2.06 -26.10
CA PRO A 15 -16.74 -1.82 -25.72
C PRO A 15 -17.41 -0.67 -26.50
N LEU A 16 -16.67 0.39 -26.81
CA LEU A 16 -17.21 1.54 -27.59
C LEU A 16 -17.63 1.11 -28.99
N LEU A 17 -16.85 0.26 -29.66
CA LEU A 17 -17.16 -0.26 -30.99
C LEU A 17 -18.31 -1.27 -30.95
N ALA A 18 -18.50 -1.99 -29.84
CA ALA A 18 -19.55 -2.99 -29.69
C ALA A 18 -20.91 -2.40 -29.28
N SER A 19 -20.93 -1.38 -28.39
CA SER A 19 -22.17 -0.91 -27.76
C SER A 19 -22.65 0.47 -28.22
N GLU A 20 -21.77 1.32 -28.78
CA GLU A 20 -22.07 2.73 -29.03
C GLU A 20 -21.85 3.14 -30.50
N VAL A 21 -22.40 2.35 -31.44
CA VAL A 21 -22.27 2.60 -32.88
C VAL A 21 -22.81 4.00 -33.29
N GLU A 22 -23.83 4.52 -32.61
CA GLU A 22 -24.37 5.88 -32.88
C GLU A 22 -23.38 6.97 -32.46
N LEU A 23 -22.65 6.83 -31.35
CA LEU A 23 -21.64 7.77 -30.90
C LEU A 23 -20.45 7.87 -31.87
N LEU A 24 -20.10 6.76 -32.53
CA LEU A 24 -19.00 6.69 -33.50
C LEU A 24 -19.46 6.86 -34.96
N ARG A 25 -20.70 7.24 -35.20
CA ARG A 25 -21.26 7.42 -36.55
C ARG A 25 -20.40 8.39 -37.38
N GLY A 26 -19.83 7.89 -38.48
CA GLY A 26 -18.92 8.61 -39.38
C GLY A 26 -17.44 8.35 -39.19
N VAL A 27 -17.01 7.74 -38.06
CA VAL A 27 -15.61 7.40 -37.77
C VAL A 27 -15.41 5.93 -37.34
N HIS A 28 -16.46 5.13 -37.33
CA HIS A 28 -16.44 3.76 -36.84
C HIS A 28 -15.46 2.85 -37.61
N LYS A 29 -15.45 2.93 -38.95
CA LYS A 29 -14.55 2.14 -39.80
C LYS A 29 -13.08 2.46 -39.53
N GLU A 30 -12.79 3.73 -39.36
CA GLU A 30 -11.44 4.23 -39.04
C GLU A 30 -10.98 3.74 -37.66
N MET A 31 -11.86 3.76 -36.67
CA MET A 31 -11.55 3.28 -35.31
C MET A 31 -11.34 1.77 -35.26
N VAL A 32 -12.11 0.99 -36.04
CA VAL A 32 -11.87 -0.46 -36.20
C VAL A 32 -10.47 -0.70 -36.81
N SER A 33 -10.12 0.06 -37.85
CA SER A 33 -8.81 -0.05 -38.49
C SER A 33 -7.65 0.32 -37.53
N ILE A 34 -7.81 1.39 -36.75
CA ILE A 34 -6.84 1.81 -35.73
C ILE A 34 -6.69 0.72 -34.66
N LYS A 35 -7.76 0.16 -34.16
CA LYS A 35 -7.75 -0.92 -33.17
C LYS A 35 -6.96 -2.14 -33.67
N ALA A 36 -7.27 -2.61 -34.89
CA ALA A 36 -6.57 -3.74 -35.49
C ALA A 36 -5.05 -3.49 -35.66
N GLU A 37 -4.64 -2.26 -36.00
CA GLU A 37 -3.24 -1.93 -36.12
C GLU A 37 -2.54 -1.82 -34.76
N LEU A 38 -3.21 -1.31 -33.74
CA LEU A 38 -2.69 -1.30 -32.37
C LEU A 38 -2.53 -2.72 -31.80
N GLU A 39 -3.43 -3.64 -32.13
CA GLU A 39 -3.31 -5.07 -31.76
C GLU A 39 -2.05 -5.71 -32.38
N ARG A 40 -1.73 -5.37 -33.64
CA ARG A 40 -0.49 -5.83 -34.29
C ARG A 40 0.74 -5.21 -33.62
N ILE A 41 0.75 -3.89 -33.38
CA ILE A 41 1.85 -3.21 -32.69
C ILE A 41 2.04 -3.82 -31.30
N HIS A 42 0.98 -4.12 -30.58
CA HIS A 42 1.04 -4.70 -29.25
C HIS A 42 1.81 -6.04 -29.24
N SER A 43 1.64 -6.89 -30.25
CA SER A 43 2.34 -8.19 -30.34
C SER A 43 3.87 -8.06 -30.34
N PHE A 44 4.41 -6.94 -30.81
CA PHE A 44 5.85 -6.67 -30.86
C PHE A 44 6.36 -5.83 -29.70
N LEU A 45 5.47 -5.09 -29.02
CA LEU A 45 5.88 -4.10 -28.01
C LEU A 45 6.63 -4.70 -26.84
N LYS A 46 6.26 -5.90 -26.39
CA LYS A 46 6.91 -6.57 -25.27
C LYS A 46 8.41 -6.78 -25.54
N HIS A 47 8.75 -7.28 -26.71
CA HIS A 47 10.16 -7.48 -27.13
C HIS A 47 10.88 -6.16 -27.37
N ALA A 48 10.17 -5.17 -27.94
CA ALA A 48 10.73 -3.85 -28.18
C ALA A 48 11.02 -3.10 -26.87
N GLU A 49 10.14 -3.15 -25.88
CA GLU A 49 10.38 -2.52 -24.58
C GLU A 49 11.60 -3.14 -23.87
N SER A 50 11.76 -4.46 -23.92
CA SER A 50 12.93 -5.13 -23.34
C SER A 50 14.23 -4.69 -24.03
N ARG A 51 14.25 -4.56 -25.36
CA ARG A 51 15.41 -4.06 -26.12
C ARG A 51 15.71 -2.58 -25.81
N ALA A 52 14.68 -1.76 -25.69
CA ALA A 52 14.82 -0.35 -25.31
C ALA A 52 15.42 -0.19 -23.90
N GLU A 53 15.07 -1.07 -22.95
CA GLU A 53 15.62 -1.10 -21.59
C GLU A 53 17.12 -1.51 -21.58
N ILE A 54 17.55 -2.34 -22.51
CA ILE A 54 18.96 -2.77 -22.66
C ILE A 54 19.84 -1.69 -23.30
N GLY A 55 19.25 -0.62 -23.86
CA GLY A 55 20.00 0.54 -24.37
C GLY A 55 19.99 0.71 -25.90
N ASP A 56 19.08 0.03 -26.62
CA ASP A 56 18.86 0.26 -28.05
C ASP A 56 18.11 1.59 -28.27
N GLU A 57 18.85 2.66 -28.58
CA GLU A 57 18.30 4.02 -28.70
C GLU A 57 17.30 4.13 -29.87
N GLY A 58 17.47 3.39 -30.97
CA GLY A 58 16.53 3.38 -32.09
C GLY A 58 15.18 2.80 -31.67
N VAL A 59 15.21 1.65 -30.98
CA VAL A 59 14.00 1.01 -30.40
C VAL A 59 13.35 1.91 -29.33
N LYS A 60 14.15 2.57 -28.53
CA LYS A 60 13.64 3.49 -27.48
C LYS A 60 12.86 4.68 -28.08
N ILE A 61 13.35 5.26 -29.17
CA ILE A 61 12.64 6.32 -29.91
C ILE A 61 11.33 5.78 -30.48
N TRP A 62 11.36 4.61 -31.10
CA TRP A 62 10.18 3.97 -31.68
C TRP A 62 9.12 3.68 -30.58
N VAL A 63 9.48 3.07 -29.47
CA VAL A 63 8.59 2.82 -28.32
C VAL A 63 7.97 4.11 -27.79
N LYS A 64 8.75 5.20 -27.73
CA LYS A 64 8.26 6.54 -27.36
C LYS A 64 7.21 7.04 -28.34
N GLN A 65 7.42 6.90 -29.65
CA GLN A 65 6.47 7.31 -30.69
C GLN A 65 5.17 6.51 -30.60
N VAL A 66 5.23 5.18 -30.46
CA VAL A 66 4.06 4.31 -30.24
C VAL A 66 3.25 4.78 -29.04
N ARG A 67 3.91 5.06 -27.93
CA ARG A 67 3.25 5.55 -26.71
C ARG A 67 2.54 6.88 -26.94
N GLN A 68 3.21 7.82 -27.61
CA GLN A 68 2.63 9.13 -27.91
C GLN A 68 1.38 9.03 -28.80
N VAL A 69 1.42 8.18 -29.83
CA VAL A 69 0.27 7.92 -30.69
C VAL A 69 -0.88 7.27 -29.91
N ALA A 70 -0.61 6.28 -29.08
CA ALA A 70 -1.62 5.67 -28.24
C ALA A 70 -2.31 6.72 -27.35
N TYR A 71 -1.57 7.64 -26.76
CA TYR A 71 -2.12 8.74 -25.99
C TYR A 71 -2.96 9.71 -26.84
N ARG A 72 -2.50 10.07 -28.04
CA ARG A 72 -3.23 10.94 -28.95
C ARG A 72 -4.55 10.32 -29.39
N ILE A 73 -4.55 8.99 -29.65
CA ILE A 73 -5.79 8.27 -29.97
C ILE A 73 -6.79 8.37 -28.82
N GLN A 74 -6.33 8.17 -27.60
CA GLN A 74 -7.19 8.26 -26.41
C GLN A 74 -7.75 9.68 -26.23
N ASP A 75 -6.95 10.73 -26.49
CA ASP A 75 -7.39 12.12 -26.40
C ASP A 75 -8.47 12.42 -27.42
N VAL A 76 -8.28 12.03 -28.68
CA VAL A 76 -9.25 12.25 -29.76
C VAL A 76 -10.57 11.51 -29.50
N ILE A 77 -10.52 10.28 -28.95
CA ILE A 77 -11.72 9.54 -28.59
C ILE A 77 -12.47 10.23 -27.44
N ASP A 78 -11.75 10.64 -26.39
CA ASP A 78 -12.35 11.32 -25.24
C ASP A 78 -12.98 12.68 -25.67
N GLU A 79 -12.31 13.44 -26.56
CA GLU A 79 -12.86 14.68 -27.14
C GLU A 79 -14.11 14.41 -27.98
N HIS A 80 -14.09 13.35 -28.79
CA HIS A 80 -15.25 12.95 -29.59
C HIS A 80 -16.45 12.63 -28.70
N ILE A 81 -16.26 11.85 -27.65
CA ILE A 81 -17.30 11.52 -26.68
C ILE A 81 -17.86 12.78 -26.03
N LEU A 82 -17.02 13.74 -25.62
CA LEU A 82 -17.46 15.02 -25.05
C LEU A 82 -18.33 15.86 -26.01
N LEU A 83 -18.02 15.80 -27.30
CA LEU A 83 -18.74 16.58 -28.31
C LEU A 83 -20.06 15.94 -28.76
N VAL A 84 -20.14 14.62 -28.76
CA VAL A 84 -21.28 13.83 -29.25
C VAL A 84 -22.28 13.50 -28.15
N SER A 85 -21.81 13.36 -26.90
CA SER A 85 -22.65 13.03 -25.74
C SER A 85 -23.86 14.00 -25.64
N PRO A 86 -25.08 13.48 -25.51
CA PRO A 86 -26.26 14.32 -25.43
C PRO A 86 -26.25 15.12 -24.12
N LYS A 87 -26.06 16.44 -24.23
CA LYS A 87 -26.37 17.35 -23.11
C LYS A 87 -27.88 17.24 -22.86
N GLN A 88 -28.29 16.93 -21.63
CA GLN A 88 -29.70 16.79 -21.28
C GLN A 88 -30.57 17.95 -21.84
N PRO A 89 -31.75 17.64 -22.37
CA PRO A 89 -32.65 18.69 -22.87
C PRO A 89 -33.16 19.54 -21.70
N GLY A 90 -32.79 20.81 -21.66
CA GLY A 90 -33.54 21.82 -20.89
C GLY A 90 -34.93 22.00 -21.52
N LEU A 91 -35.88 22.50 -20.74
CA LEU A 91 -37.30 22.64 -21.03
C LEU A 91 -37.71 23.40 -22.34
N PHE A 92 -36.76 23.76 -23.21
CA PHE A 92 -36.99 24.43 -24.50
C PHE A 92 -36.45 23.62 -25.69
N GLY A 93 -36.97 22.43 -25.87
CA GLY A 93 -36.38 21.37 -26.70
C GLY A 93 -36.55 21.43 -28.21
N SER A 94 -37.32 22.36 -28.84
CA SER A 94 -37.64 22.25 -30.26
C SER A 94 -36.90 23.19 -31.21
N LEU A 95 -36.53 24.37 -30.80
CA LEU A 95 -35.85 25.35 -31.67
C LEU A 95 -34.32 25.18 -31.72
N HIS A 96 -33.71 24.49 -30.73
CA HIS A 96 -32.27 24.22 -30.67
C HIS A 96 -31.77 23.04 -31.51
N LYS A 97 -32.65 22.23 -32.11
CA LYS A 97 -32.22 21.06 -32.92
C LYS A 97 -31.51 21.47 -34.21
N VAL A 98 -31.97 22.53 -34.87
CA VAL A 98 -31.41 22.95 -36.18
C VAL A 98 -30.06 23.66 -36.02
N THR A 99 -29.98 24.60 -35.09
CA THR A 99 -28.70 25.29 -34.77
C THR A 99 -27.64 24.34 -34.22
N ARG A 100 -28.06 23.28 -33.55
CA ARG A 100 -27.16 22.24 -32.98
C ARG A 100 -26.49 21.36 -34.05
N THR A 101 -27.11 21.14 -35.19
CA THR A 101 -26.57 20.33 -36.31
C THR A 101 -25.44 21.10 -37.01
N VAL A 102 -25.60 22.40 -37.21
CA VAL A 102 -24.61 23.25 -37.90
C VAL A 102 -23.39 23.50 -37.00
N THR A 103 -23.58 23.74 -35.70
CA THR A 103 -22.46 23.95 -34.75
C THR A 103 -21.66 22.70 -34.47
N LYS A 104 -22.19 21.50 -34.74
CA LYS A 104 -21.47 20.20 -34.57
C LYS A 104 -20.69 19.75 -35.83
N LEU A 105 -20.88 20.37 -36.97
CA LEU A 105 -20.19 19.99 -38.21
C LEU A 105 -18.69 20.32 -38.17
N LYS A 106 -18.32 21.49 -37.70
CA LYS A 106 -16.91 21.92 -37.62
C LYS A 106 -16.08 21.06 -36.68
N PRO A 107 -16.49 20.79 -35.43
CA PRO A 107 -15.76 19.87 -34.54
C PRO A 107 -15.67 18.44 -35.06
N ARG A 108 -16.70 17.94 -35.77
CA ARG A 108 -16.66 16.59 -36.37
C ARG A 108 -15.63 16.50 -37.51
N HIS A 109 -15.46 17.56 -38.28
CA HIS A 109 -14.47 17.61 -39.34
C HIS A 109 -13.06 17.66 -38.77
N GLU A 110 -12.83 18.44 -37.70
CA GLU A 110 -11.55 18.49 -36.99
C GLU A 110 -11.16 17.11 -36.43
N ILE A 111 -12.10 16.39 -35.83
CA ILE A 111 -11.86 15.02 -35.31
C ILE A 111 -11.54 14.04 -36.45
N ALA A 112 -12.28 14.11 -37.58
CA ALA A 112 -11.98 13.27 -38.74
C ALA A 112 -10.57 13.54 -39.30
N SER A 113 -10.13 14.79 -39.34
CA SER A 113 -8.77 15.16 -39.68
C SER A 113 -7.74 14.57 -38.71
N HIS A 114 -7.96 14.70 -37.39
CA HIS A 114 -7.08 14.10 -36.37
C HIS A 114 -6.97 12.59 -36.49
N ILE A 115 -8.06 11.89 -36.84
CA ILE A 115 -8.05 10.45 -37.07
C ILE A 115 -7.22 10.08 -38.30
N GLN A 116 -7.30 10.84 -39.38
CA GLN A 116 -6.47 10.62 -40.57
C GLN A 116 -4.99 10.86 -40.26
N ASP A 117 -4.67 11.92 -39.54
CA ASP A 117 -3.29 12.20 -39.08
C ASP A 117 -2.75 11.04 -38.22
N ILE A 118 -3.57 10.50 -37.32
CA ILE A 118 -3.20 9.34 -36.50
C ILE A 118 -2.91 8.11 -37.38
N LYS A 119 -3.75 7.83 -38.38
CA LYS A 119 -3.53 6.70 -39.33
C LYS A 119 -2.23 6.87 -40.10
N THR A 120 -1.91 8.08 -40.52
CA THR A 120 -0.65 8.40 -41.19
C THR A 120 0.54 8.17 -40.25
N THR A 121 0.46 8.67 -39.03
CA THR A 121 1.54 8.49 -38.03
C THR A 121 1.74 7.01 -37.65
N ILE A 122 0.66 6.22 -37.53
CA ILE A 122 0.76 4.76 -37.30
C ILE A 122 1.47 4.07 -38.46
N ARG A 123 1.19 4.47 -39.70
CA ARG A 123 1.85 3.93 -40.91
C ARG A 123 3.34 4.26 -40.92
N GLU A 124 3.70 5.52 -40.61
CA GLU A 124 5.09 5.94 -40.51
C GLU A 124 5.87 5.17 -39.41
N ILE A 125 5.24 4.94 -38.26
CA ILE A 125 5.79 4.13 -37.17
C ILE A 125 6.03 2.69 -37.62
N LYS A 126 5.13 2.11 -38.39
CA LYS A 126 5.25 0.75 -38.95
C LYS A 126 6.39 0.68 -39.95
N GLU A 127 6.44 1.58 -40.93
CA GLU A 127 7.52 1.68 -41.90
C GLU A 127 8.89 1.91 -41.23
N GLY A 128 8.91 2.62 -40.12
CA GLY A 128 10.08 2.77 -39.27
C GLY A 128 10.50 1.42 -38.65
N ALA A 129 9.55 0.65 -38.10
CA ALA A 129 9.83 -0.68 -37.55
C ALA A 129 10.40 -1.64 -38.60
N ASP A 130 9.85 -1.63 -39.81
CA ASP A 130 10.31 -2.47 -40.93
C ASP A 130 11.71 -2.09 -41.37
N ARG A 131 12.03 -0.79 -41.46
CA ARG A 131 13.37 -0.26 -41.79
C ARG A 131 14.45 -0.63 -40.77
N TYR A 132 14.09 -0.72 -39.49
CA TYR A 132 15.03 -1.07 -38.41
C TYR A 132 15.03 -2.58 -38.08
N GLY A 133 14.39 -3.42 -38.89
CA GLY A 133 14.42 -4.88 -38.76
C GLY A 133 13.74 -5.43 -37.54
N PHE A 134 12.68 -4.76 -37.01
CA PHE A 134 11.93 -5.23 -35.86
C PHE A 134 10.92 -6.33 -36.20
N SER A 135 10.66 -6.56 -37.50
CA SER A 135 9.61 -7.47 -37.99
C SER A 135 10.07 -8.87 -38.35
N THR A 136 11.37 -9.20 -38.29
CA THR A 136 11.85 -10.52 -38.69
C THR A 136 12.71 -11.19 -37.63
N SER A 137 12.03 -11.89 -36.70
CA SER A 137 12.65 -13.00 -35.98
C SER A 137 11.64 -14.07 -35.58
N THR A 138 10.93 -14.58 -36.61
CA THR A 138 10.33 -15.90 -36.54
C THR A 138 10.85 -16.70 -37.74
N SER A 139 11.61 -17.75 -37.45
CA SER A 139 12.21 -18.72 -38.36
C SER A 139 13.56 -18.34 -38.99
N SER A 140 14.66 -18.74 -38.35
CA SER A 140 15.60 -19.67 -38.97
C SER A 140 16.78 -19.94 -38.02
N GLU A 141 16.81 -21.13 -37.49
CA GLU A 141 18.06 -21.80 -37.14
C GLU A 141 18.85 -21.98 -38.43
N HIS A 142 20.14 -21.84 -38.34
CA HIS A 142 21.21 -22.02 -39.33
C HIS A 142 21.52 -20.80 -40.21
N SER A 143 22.57 -20.09 -39.81
CA SER A 143 23.84 -20.11 -40.50
C SER A 143 24.84 -19.07 -39.94
N SER A 144 25.98 -19.59 -39.71
CA SER A 144 27.25 -19.00 -39.37
C SER A 144 27.64 -17.74 -40.11
N THR A 145 28.43 -16.89 -39.39
CA THR A 145 29.43 -15.93 -39.88
C THR A 145 28.92 -14.70 -40.62
N SER A 146 28.75 -13.64 -39.86
CA SER A 146 29.28 -12.34 -40.28
C SER A 146 29.63 -11.46 -39.05
N THR A 147 30.88 -11.34 -38.78
CA THR A 147 31.54 -10.36 -37.95
C THR A 147 31.04 -8.96 -38.25
N SER A 148 30.15 -8.44 -37.39
CA SER A 148 30.03 -7.01 -37.20
C SER A 148 30.63 -6.66 -35.85
N SER A 149 31.78 -6.00 -35.95
CA SER A 149 32.48 -5.32 -34.88
C SER A 149 31.59 -4.25 -34.24
N ILE A 150 30.74 -4.64 -33.35
CA ILE A 150 30.11 -3.74 -32.40
C ILE A 150 30.89 -3.87 -31.09
N THR A 151 31.87 -2.97 -31.00
CA THR A 151 32.49 -2.42 -29.79
C THR A 151 32.52 -3.36 -28.58
N LYS A 152 33.60 -4.11 -28.44
CA LYS A 152 34.04 -4.84 -27.24
C LYS A 152 34.34 -3.93 -26.03
N ASP A 153 33.94 -2.68 -26.03
CA ASP A 153 34.29 -1.71 -24.98
C ASP A 153 33.25 -1.55 -23.87
N ASN A 154 32.20 -2.37 -23.84
CA ASN A 154 31.25 -2.38 -22.74
C ASN A 154 31.06 -3.78 -22.13
N MET A 155 32.12 -4.53 -21.90
CA MET A 155 32.10 -5.59 -20.88
C MET A 155 32.06 -4.91 -19.51
N TRP A 156 30.90 -4.46 -19.20
CA TRP A 156 30.56 -3.78 -17.96
C TRP A 156 30.75 -4.76 -16.81
N ARG A 157 31.68 -4.48 -15.90
CA ARG A 157 31.78 -5.21 -14.62
C ARG A 157 30.41 -5.12 -13.94
N ASP A 158 29.80 -6.28 -13.74
CA ASP A 158 28.54 -6.36 -12.98
C ASP A 158 28.81 -5.69 -11.61
N PRO A 159 28.07 -4.60 -11.27
CA PRO A 159 28.31 -3.91 -10.00
C PRO A 159 28.12 -4.82 -8.79
N ARG A 160 27.43 -5.96 -8.93
CA ARG A 160 27.25 -6.96 -7.89
C ARG A 160 28.55 -7.70 -7.52
N LEU A 161 29.48 -7.83 -8.48
CA LEU A 161 30.77 -8.47 -8.22
C LEU A 161 31.59 -7.73 -7.16
N ALA A 162 31.46 -6.42 -7.06
CA ALA A 162 32.14 -5.62 -6.04
C ALA A 162 31.75 -6.04 -4.62
N SER A 163 30.49 -6.45 -4.38
CA SER A 163 30.01 -6.86 -3.07
C SER A 163 30.62 -8.18 -2.55
N LEU A 164 31.21 -8.99 -3.44
CA LEU A 164 31.88 -10.25 -3.10
C LEU A 164 33.28 -10.05 -2.53
N PHE A 165 33.90 -8.88 -2.77
CA PHE A 165 35.30 -8.60 -2.46
C PHE A 165 35.50 -7.47 -1.45
N ILE A 166 34.44 -7.04 -0.75
CA ILE A 166 34.51 -6.01 0.30
C ILE A 166 35.31 -6.56 1.50
N GLY A 167 36.31 -5.83 2.00
CA GLY A 167 37.08 -6.17 3.19
C GLY A 167 36.22 -6.26 4.46
N ASP A 168 36.65 -7.02 5.47
CA ASP A 168 35.88 -7.13 6.73
C ASP A 168 35.85 -5.79 7.47
N ASP A 169 36.91 -5.03 7.37
CA ASP A 169 37.04 -3.69 7.94
C ASP A 169 36.12 -2.64 7.27
N GLU A 170 35.66 -2.90 6.04
CA GLU A 170 34.81 -1.98 5.31
C GLU A 170 33.31 -2.18 5.54
N VAL A 171 32.92 -3.32 6.13
CA VAL A 171 31.52 -3.67 6.36
C VAL A 171 31.11 -3.25 7.77
N ILE A 172 29.96 -2.62 7.89
CA ILE A 172 29.40 -2.11 9.15
C ILE A 172 27.97 -2.62 9.33
N GLY A 173 27.64 -3.03 10.56
CA GLY A 173 26.27 -3.36 10.98
C GLY A 173 25.77 -4.74 10.54
N ILE A 174 26.68 -5.65 10.16
CA ILE A 174 26.30 -7.04 9.83
C ILE A 174 26.66 -8.04 10.96
N GLU A 175 27.25 -7.60 12.05
CA GLU A 175 27.79 -8.48 13.10
C GLU A 175 26.71 -9.38 13.68
N SER A 176 25.56 -8.80 14.09
CA SER A 176 24.45 -9.53 14.66
C SER A 176 23.78 -10.47 13.64
N PRO A 177 23.39 -10.04 12.43
CA PRO A 177 22.88 -10.93 11.39
C PRO A 177 23.87 -12.03 10.99
N LYS A 178 25.17 -11.73 10.90
CA LYS A 178 26.22 -12.70 10.60
C LYS A 178 26.28 -13.78 11.66
N TYR A 179 26.31 -13.40 12.94
CA TYR A 179 26.33 -14.36 14.06
C TYR A 179 25.09 -15.25 14.08
N GLU A 180 23.91 -14.67 13.89
CA GLU A 180 22.64 -15.43 13.81
C GLU A 180 22.68 -16.47 12.68
N LEU A 181 23.07 -16.07 11.47
CA LEU A 181 23.14 -16.99 10.33
C LEU A 181 24.17 -18.07 10.52
N ILE A 182 25.37 -17.75 11.04
CA ILE A 182 26.40 -18.76 11.35
C ILE A 182 25.89 -19.76 12.40
N SER A 183 25.27 -19.29 13.48
CA SER A 183 24.74 -20.18 14.53
C SER A 183 23.71 -21.18 13.97
N ARG A 184 22.85 -20.74 13.04
CA ARG A 184 21.85 -21.60 12.34
C ARG A 184 22.50 -22.57 11.36
N LEU A 185 23.60 -22.18 10.71
CA LEU A 185 24.31 -23.04 9.74
C LEU A 185 25.02 -24.17 10.43
N VAL A 186 25.70 -23.89 11.54
CA VAL A 186 26.55 -24.86 12.27
C VAL A 186 25.83 -25.59 13.40
N ASP A 187 24.48 -25.41 13.51
CA ASP A 187 23.69 -26.07 14.55
C ASP A 187 23.81 -27.61 14.42
N GLN A 188 24.50 -28.22 15.37
CA GLN A 188 24.76 -29.67 15.43
C GLN A 188 23.52 -30.50 15.78
N ASN A 189 22.49 -29.89 16.39
CA ASN A 189 21.24 -30.57 16.71
C ASN A 189 20.38 -30.79 15.50
N GLN A 190 20.68 -30.11 14.38
CA GLN A 190 19.90 -30.16 13.15
C GLN A 190 20.61 -30.99 12.08
N SER A 191 20.29 -32.28 12.01
CA SER A 191 20.84 -33.21 11.02
C SER A 191 20.19 -33.12 9.64
N GLN A 192 18.94 -32.63 9.52
CA GLN A 192 18.27 -32.49 8.25
C GLN A 192 18.80 -31.31 7.42
N ARG A 193 18.75 -31.44 6.09
CA ARG A 193 19.05 -30.32 5.18
C ARG A 193 18.08 -29.16 5.45
N ALA A 194 18.60 -27.97 5.73
CA ALA A 194 17.82 -26.76 5.93
C ALA A 194 18.11 -25.69 4.87
N VAL A 195 17.09 -24.91 4.52
CA VAL A 195 17.16 -23.76 3.63
C VAL A 195 17.06 -22.48 4.44
N ILE A 196 18.02 -21.57 4.26
CA ILE A 196 18.04 -20.25 4.88
C ILE A 196 17.92 -19.20 3.79
N SER A 197 16.79 -18.51 3.74
CA SER A 197 16.54 -17.45 2.75
C SER A 197 16.81 -16.08 3.35
N VAL A 198 17.74 -15.32 2.79
CA VAL A 198 18.04 -13.93 3.16
C VAL A 198 17.29 -12.99 2.23
N VAL A 199 16.32 -12.26 2.79
CA VAL A 199 15.41 -11.40 2.03
C VAL A 199 15.66 -9.92 2.36
N GLY A 200 15.53 -9.05 1.37
CA GLY A 200 15.60 -7.61 1.58
C GLY A 200 15.68 -6.83 0.27
N MET A 201 15.59 -5.51 0.37
CA MET A 201 15.64 -4.59 -0.76
C MET A 201 16.99 -4.69 -1.53
N GLY A 202 17.01 -4.26 -2.79
CA GLY A 202 18.23 -4.10 -3.57
C GLY A 202 19.22 -3.13 -2.88
N GLY A 203 20.49 -3.50 -2.77
CA GLY A 203 21.51 -2.65 -2.15
C GLY A 203 21.60 -2.68 -0.62
N ILE A 204 20.78 -3.50 0.06
CA ILE A 204 20.76 -3.61 1.52
C ILE A 204 21.91 -4.45 2.10
N GLY A 205 22.67 -5.15 1.26
CA GLY A 205 23.84 -5.93 1.70
C GLY A 205 23.65 -7.43 1.79
N LYS A 206 22.57 -8.03 1.23
CA LYS A 206 22.31 -9.48 1.27
C LYS A 206 23.48 -10.34 0.77
N THR A 207 23.99 -10.02 -0.42
CA THR A 207 25.12 -10.70 -1.03
C THR A 207 26.37 -10.58 -0.16
N THR A 208 26.64 -9.39 0.39
CA THR A 208 27.75 -9.12 1.30
C THR A 208 27.63 -9.96 2.57
N LEU A 209 26.46 -9.95 3.23
CA LEU A 209 26.20 -10.75 4.42
C LEU A 209 26.38 -12.24 4.14
N ALA A 210 25.73 -12.76 3.08
CA ALA A 210 25.85 -14.18 2.70
C ALA A 210 27.31 -14.57 2.39
N LYS A 211 28.09 -13.67 1.75
CA LYS A 211 29.51 -13.91 1.45
C LYS A 211 30.37 -13.95 2.73
N LYS A 212 30.15 -12.99 3.65
CA LYS A 212 30.85 -12.96 4.94
C LYS A 212 30.53 -14.15 5.83
N VAL A 213 29.31 -14.68 5.76
CA VAL A 213 28.90 -15.93 6.42
C VAL A 213 29.57 -17.14 5.75
N TYR A 214 29.51 -17.21 4.42
CA TYR A 214 30.08 -18.30 3.62
C TYR A 214 31.62 -18.43 3.80
N ASP A 215 32.31 -17.30 3.96
CA ASP A 215 33.79 -17.28 4.13
C ASP A 215 34.22 -17.36 5.60
N SER A 216 33.29 -17.39 6.57
CA SER A 216 33.68 -17.50 8.00
C SER A 216 34.39 -18.84 8.30
N GLN A 217 35.34 -18.80 9.24
CA GLN A 217 36.12 -19.97 9.59
C GLN A 217 35.24 -21.11 10.13
N GLU A 218 34.22 -20.79 10.90
CA GLU A 218 33.28 -21.74 11.46
C GLU A 218 32.52 -22.51 10.36
N VAL A 219 32.04 -21.79 9.31
CA VAL A 219 31.32 -22.41 8.17
C VAL A 219 32.29 -23.23 7.31
N VAL A 220 33.48 -22.70 7.04
CA VAL A 220 34.50 -23.43 6.26
C VAL A 220 34.91 -24.72 6.94
N ALA A 221 35.08 -24.74 8.28
CA ALA A 221 35.47 -25.92 9.04
C ALA A 221 34.32 -26.94 9.18
N HIS A 222 33.05 -26.50 9.10
CA HIS A 222 31.90 -27.35 9.37
C HIS A 222 31.43 -28.17 8.16
N PHE A 223 31.64 -27.69 6.92
CA PHE A 223 31.11 -28.30 5.70
C PHE A 223 32.22 -28.99 4.87
N ASN A 224 31.93 -30.21 4.36
CA ASN A 224 32.87 -30.97 3.54
C ASN A 224 33.05 -30.37 2.14
N CYS A 225 31.97 -29.79 1.57
CA CYS A 225 32.03 -29.11 0.30
C CYS A 225 31.13 -27.88 0.28
N LYS A 226 31.51 -26.90 -0.51
CA LYS A 226 30.81 -25.63 -0.60
C LYS A 226 30.83 -25.06 -2.02
N ALA A 227 29.74 -24.42 -2.42
CA ALA A 227 29.60 -23.76 -3.72
C ALA A 227 28.90 -22.42 -3.59
N TRP A 228 29.33 -21.47 -4.45
CA TRP A 228 28.70 -20.17 -4.59
C TRP A 228 28.20 -20.00 -6.02
N ILE A 229 26.87 -19.89 -6.19
CA ILE A 229 26.22 -19.83 -7.48
C ILE A 229 25.44 -18.52 -7.57
N THR A 230 25.85 -17.62 -8.45
CA THR A 230 25.07 -16.41 -8.77
C THR A 230 24.04 -16.76 -9.83
N VAL A 231 22.77 -16.52 -9.53
CA VAL A 231 21.64 -16.85 -10.42
C VAL A 231 21.29 -15.64 -11.28
N SER A 232 21.41 -15.79 -12.62
CA SER A 232 20.99 -14.74 -13.53
C SER A 232 19.47 -14.68 -13.66
N GLN A 233 18.90 -13.53 -14.06
CA GLN A 233 17.45 -13.41 -14.33
C GLN A 233 16.96 -14.37 -15.42
N SER A 234 17.81 -14.67 -16.41
CA SER A 234 17.53 -15.60 -17.49
C SER A 234 18.48 -16.81 -17.43
N TYR A 235 18.40 -17.58 -16.36
CA TYR A 235 19.19 -18.80 -16.20
C TYR A 235 18.60 -19.96 -17.00
N LYS A 236 19.48 -20.90 -17.42
CA LYS A 236 19.08 -22.21 -17.93
C LYS A 236 19.41 -23.27 -16.88
N PRO A 237 18.46 -24.15 -16.49
CA PRO A 237 18.69 -25.17 -15.48
C PRO A 237 19.91 -26.06 -15.77
N GLU A 238 20.11 -26.42 -17.03
CA GLU A 238 21.26 -27.25 -17.45
C GLU A 238 22.60 -26.56 -17.20
N GLU A 239 22.73 -25.29 -17.57
CA GLU A 239 23.96 -24.50 -17.40
C GLU A 239 24.24 -24.29 -15.89
N LEU A 240 23.19 -24.10 -15.10
CA LEU A 240 23.30 -23.94 -13.66
C LEU A 240 23.78 -25.23 -12.99
N LEU A 241 23.20 -26.38 -13.36
CA LEU A 241 23.64 -27.69 -12.85
C LEU A 241 25.08 -28.00 -13.24
N LYS A 242 25.52 -27.69 -14.47
CA LYS A 242 26.92 -27.83 -14.90
C LYS A 242 27.84 -26.96 -14.08
N THR A 243 27.45 -25.73 -13.79
CA THR A 243 28.24 -24.82 -12.92
C THR A 243 28.33 -25.38 -11.49
N MET A 244 27.23 -25.89 -10.94
CA MET A 244 27.22 -26.50 -9.62
C MET A 244 28.15 -27.71 -9.54
N ILE A 245 28.11 -28.61 -10.51
CA ILE A 245 29.00 -29.78 -10.57
C ILE A 245 30.47 -29.31 -10.56
N LYS A 246 30.82 -28.36 -11.44
CA LYS A 246 32.18 -27.84 -11.54
C LYS A 246 32.65 -27.19 -10.24
N GLU A 247 31.83 -26.36 -9.60
CA GLU A 247 32.19 -25.69 -8.33
C GLU A 247 32.33 -26.67 -7.16
N LEU A 248 31.55 -27.75 -7.12
CA LEU A 248 31.54 -28.72 -6.04
C LEU A 248 32.58 -29.84 -6.18
N SER A 249 32.77 -30.38 -7.41
CA SER A 249 33.66 -31.50 -7.66
C SER A 249 35.01 -31.12 -8.25
N GLY A 250 35.22 -29.86 -8.61
CA GLY A 250 36.42 -29.44 -9.33
C GLY A 250 36.55 -30.17 -10.67
N ASP A 251 37.74 -30.69 -10.97
CA ASP A 251 38.02 -31.45 -12.22
C ASP A 251 37.69 -32.93 -12.13
N ASP A 252 37.25 -33.45 -10.95
CA ASP A 252 37.00 -34.88 -10.71
C ASP A 252 35.80 -35.43 -11.47
N VAL A 253 34.76 -34.58 -11.74
CA VAL A 253 33.51 -34.97 -12.42
C VAL A 253 33.13 -33.91 -13.45
N LEU A 254 33.72 -34.01 -14.63
CA LEU A 254 33.35 -33.07 -15.70
C LEU A 254 32.04 -33.50 -16.41
N PRO A 255 31.06 -32.57 -16.56
CA PRO A 255 29.87 -32.85 -17.36
C PRO A 255 30.20 -32.90 -18.85
N LEU A 256 29.60 -33.83 -19.55
CA LEU A 256 29.76 -33.94 -21.01
C LEU A 256 29.03 -32.79 -21.74
N PRO A 257 29.49 -32.33 -22.90
CA PRO A 257 28.91 -31.19 -23.62
C PRO A 257 27.40 -31.28 -23.90
N ASN A 258 26.86 -32.50 -24.16
CA ASN A 258 25.46 -32.74 -24.51
C ASN A 258 24.72 -33.60 -23.50
N GLU A 259 25.04 -33.47 -22.25
CA GLU A 259 24.44 -34.25 -21.17
C GLU A 259 23.07 -33.68 -20.78
N GLY A 260 22.04 -34.54 -20.71
CA GLY A 260 20.68 -34.11 -20.34
C GLY A 260 20.51 -33.81 -18.87
N ILE A 261 19.47 -33.04 -18.53
CA ILE A 261 19.18 -32.55 -17.16
C ILE A 261 19.14 -33.71 -16.15
N ASP A 262 18.47 -34.82 -16.47
CA ASP A 262 18.31 -35.97 -15.57
C ASP A 262 19.66 -36.60 -15.18
N SER A 263 20.59 -36.70 -16.11
CA SER A 263 21.93 -37.20 -15.89
C SER A 263 22.73 -36.23 -14.98
N LEU A 264 22.64 -34.94 -15.24
CA LEU A 264 23.27 -33.91 -14.41
C LEU A 264 22.74 -33.92 -12.96
N ILE A 265 21.42 -34.09 -12.80
CA ILE A 265 20.79 -34.26 -11.47
C ILE A 265 21.30 -35.52 -10.79
N ALA A 266 21.36 -36.63 -11.48
CA ALA A 266 21.83 -37.90 -10.91
C ALA A 266 23.30 -37.83 -10.47
N LYS A 267 24.16 -37.23 -11.29
CA LYS A 267 25.59 -36.99 -10.94
C LYS A 267 25.75 -36.11 -9.71
N LEU A 268 25.05 -34.99 -9.67
CA LEU A 268 25.14 -34.06 -8.54
C LEU A 268 24.63 -34.71 -7.25
N ARG A 269 23.50 -35.43 -7.31
CA ARG A 269 22.98 -36.17 -6.16
C ARG A 269 23.95 -37.24 -5.67
N GLY A 270 24.55 -38.02 -6.57
CA GLY A 270 25.52 -39.02 -6.22
C GLY A 270 26.75 -38.43 -5.52
N TYR A 271 27.21 -37.29 -5.99
CA TYR A 271 28.35 -36.58 -5.38
C TYR A 271 28.03 -36.01 -3.97
N LEU A 272 26.81 -35.52 -3.74
CA LEU A 272 26.42 -34.84 -2.51
C LEU A 272 25.81 -35.77 -1.44
N CYS A 273 25.46 -37.04 -1.77
CA CYS A 273 24.63 -37.89 -0.93
C CYS A 273 25.24 -38.14 0.46
N GLU A 274 26.54 -38.34 0.52
CA GLU A 274 27.30 -38.66 1.77
C GLU A 274 28.10 -37.46 2.28
N LYS A 275 27.84 -36.23 1.77
CA LYS A 275 28.62 -35.06 2.13
C LYS A 275 27.76 -34.03 2.86
N ARG A 276 28.33 -33.40 3.88
CA ARG A 276 27.77 -32.18 4.46
C ARG A 276 28.15 -31.01 3.59
N TYR A 277 27.17 -30.43 2.88
CA TYR A 277 27.42 -29.37 1.93
C TYR A 277 26.75 -28.06 2.35
N VAL A 278 27.35 -26.91 1.95
CA VAL A 278 26.72 -25.61 1.95
C VAL A 278 26.74 -25.02 0.53
N ILE A 279 25.57 -24.67 0.03
CA ILE A 279 25.44 -24.05 -1.29
C ILE A 279 24.74 -22.72 -1.15
N VAL A 280 25.34 -21.67 -1.72
CA VAL A 280 24.74 -20.33 -1.78
C VAL A 280 24.20 -20.09 -3.20
N PHE A 281 22.92 -19.77 -3.30
CA PHE A 281 22.30 -19.26 -4.51
C PHE A 281 22.06 -17.76 -4.33
N ASP A 282 22.88 -16.97 -4.98
CA ASP A 282 22.85 -15.52 -4.84
C ASP A 282 21.97 -14.84 -5.90
N ASP A 283 21.12 -13.89 -5.45
CA ASP A 283 20.21 -13.06 -6.26
C ASP A 283 19.18 -13.87 -7.06
N VAL A 284 18.42 -14.74 -6.37
CA VAL A 284 17.34 -15.55 -6.96
C VAL A 284 16.10 -14.68 -7.18
N TRP A 285 15.50 -14.73 -8.39
CA TRP A 285 14.41 -13.85 -8.82
C TRP A 285 13.03 -14.51 -8.86
N GLU A 286 12.96 -15.78 -9.27
CA GLU A 286 11.70 -16.49 -9.55
C GLU A 286 11.57 -17.76 -8.71
N THR A 287 10.31 -18.13 -8.39
CA THR A 287 10.00 -19.35 -7.64
C THR A 287 10.34 -20.63 -8.40
N ASP A 288 10.23 -20.61 -9.73
CA ASP A 288 10.50 -21.76 -10.62
C ASP A 288 11.93 -22.24 -10.52
N PHE A 289 12.86 -21.34 -10.13
CA PHE A 289 14.23 -21.72 -9.83
C PHE A 289 14.32 -22.85 -8.81
N TRP A 290 13.66 -22.69 -7.66
CA TRP A 290 13.70 -23.70 -6.60
C TRP A 290 13.05 -25.01 -7.04
N GLY A 291 11.94 -24.93 -7.75
CA GLY A 291 11.27 -26.09 -8.36
C GLY A 291 12.20 -26.92 -9.24
N SER A 292 13.07 -26.26 -10.00
CA SER A 292 14.02 -26.93 -10.92
C SER A 292 15.25 -27.50 -10.21
N ILE A 293 15.74 -26.86 -9.17
CA ILE A 293 17.05 -27.19 -8.54
C ILE A 293 16.91 -28.09 -7.30
N ARG A 294 15.84 -28.00 -6.54
CA ARG A 294 15.66 -28.75 -5.28
C ARG A 294 15.83 -30.26 -5.41
N HIS A 295 15.48 -30.81 -6.58
CA HIS A 295 15.57 -32.25 -6.85
C HIS A 295 17.01 -32.73 -7.04
N ALA A 296 17.92 -31.82 -7.37
CA ALA A 296 19.35 -32.13 -7.50
C ALA A 296 20.08 -32.14 -6.14
N LEU A 297 19.45 -31.60 -5.10
CA LEU A 297 20.02 -31.46 -3.76
C LEU A 297 19.46 -32.56 -2.83
N PRO A 298 20.23 -33.59 -2.46
CA PRO A 298 19.74 -34.66 -1.59
C PRO A 298 19.37 -34.14 -0.20
N LYS A 299 18.28 -34.70 0.35
CA LYS A 299 17.89 -34.50 1.76
C LYS A 299 18.64 -35.55 2.61
N ASN A 300 19.94 -35.37 2.76
CA ASN A 300 20.75 -36.23 3.60
C ASN A 300 20.63 -35.89 5.09
N SER A 301 21.09 -36.79 5.98
CA SER A 301 21.09 -36.60 7.42
C SER A 301 22.39 -35.99 7.93
N GLU A 302 23.22 -35.44 7.07
CA GLU A 302 24.55 -34.90 7.40
C GLU A 302 24.53 -33.45 7.90
N GLY A 303 23.35 -32.81 7.96
CA GLY A 303 23.23 -31.42 8.35
C GLY A 303 23.60 -30.41 7.26
N SER A 304 23.33 -30.74 6.00
CA SER A 304 23.61 -29.86 4.86
C SER A 304 22.76 -28.57 4.89
N ARG A 305 23.25 -27.50 4.29
CA ARG A 305 22.59 -26.18 4.27
C ARG A 305 22.54 -25.58 2.87
N VAL A 306 21.47 -24.83 2.62
CA VAL A 306 21.31 -24.02 1.41
C VAL A 306 21.01 -22.59 1.83
N ILE A 307 21.78 -21.63 1.31
CA ILE A 307 21.53 -20.20 1.51
C ILE A 307 20.98 -19.64 0.21
N ILE A 308 19.90 -18.91 0.29
CA ILE A 308 19.29 -18.23 -0.86
C ILE A 308 19.22 -16.75 -0.57
N THR A 309 19.82 -15.90 -1.40
CA THR A 309 19.56 -14.46 -1.31
C THR A 309 18.54 -14.06 -2.35
N THR A 310 17.57 -13.24 -1.97
CA THR A 310 16.51 -12.80 -2.86
C THR A 310 15.95 -11.44 -2.46
N ARG A 311 15.34 -10.74 -3.44
CA ARG A 311 14.56 -9.51 -3.21
C ARG A 311 13.07 -9.82 -3.02
N SER A 312 12.65 -11.04 -3.32
CA SER A 312 11.26 -11.46 -3.29
C SER A 312 10.95 -12.31 -2.06
N GLU A 313 10.02 -11.85 -1.24
CA GLU A 313 9.50 -12.60 -0.11
C GLU A 313 8.75 -13.88 -0.57
N GLN A 314 8.13 -13.84 -1.75
CA GLN A 314 7.47 -15.01 -2.34
C GLN A 314 8.47 -16.12 -2.64
N VAL A 315 9.64 -15.79 -3.19
CA VAL A 315 10.72 -16.75 -3.43
C VAL A 315 11.18 -17.39 -2.12
N ALA A 316 11.44 -16.55 -1.10
CA ALA A 316 11.90 -17.03 0.19
C ALA A 316 10.87 -17.95 0.87
N THR A 317 9.60 -17.58 0.82
CA THR A 317 8.51 -18.39 1.37
C THR A 317 8.31 -19.68 0.60
N PHE A 318 8.43 -19.66 -0.73
CA PHE A 318 8.34 -20.86 -1.57
C PHE A 318 9.49 -21.85 -1.32
N CYS A 319 10.68 -21.35 -1.01
CA CYS A 319 11.83 -22.19 -0.68
C CYS A 319 11.74 -22.84 0.71
N LYS A 320 10.82 -22.38 1.57
CA LYS A 320 10.57 -22.95 2.89
C LYS A 320 9.69 -24.19 2.78
N GLU A 321 10.29 -25.37 2.91
CA GLU A 321 9.57 -26.65 2.77
C GLU A 321 9.26 -27.31 4.13
N ILE A 322 10.13 -27.10 5.12
CA ILE A 322 10.05 -27.76 6.43
C ILE A 322 10.16 -26.74 7.57
N SER A 323 9.85 -27.16 8.78
CA SER A 323 9.83 -26.28 9.96
C SER A 323 11.17 -25.67 10.34
N VAL A 324 12.26 -26.33 9.97
CA VAL A 324 13.64 -25.88 10.24
C VAL A 324 14.15 -24.86 9.22
N ASP A 325 13.47 -24.73 8.08
CA ASP A 325 13.82 -23.71 7.09
C ASP A 325 13.50 -22.32 7.65
N HIS A 326 14.41 -21.37 7.40
CA HIS A 326 14.36 -20.03 7.98
C HIS A 326 14.34 -18.96 6.90
N VAL A 327 13.53 -17.92 7.14
CA VAL A 327 13.57 -16.70 6.36
C VAL A 327 14.11 -15.59 7.24
N HIS A 328 15.31 -15.10 6.90
CA HIS A 328 15.96 -13.97 7.56
C HIS A 328 15.70 -12.69 6.77
N GLU A 329 14.98 -11.78 7.37
CA GLU A 329 14.74 -10.47 6.80
C GLU A 329 15.88 -9.52 7.20
N LEU A 330 16.63 -9.04 6.20
CA LEU A 330 17.71 -8.09 6.44
C LEU A 330 17.15 -6.67 6.44
N GLU A 331 17.23 -6.00 7.58
CA GLU A 331 16.78 -4.65 7.80
C GLU A 331 17.80 -3.60 7.35
N ALA A 332 17.35 -2.35 7.17
CA ALA A 332 18.23 -1.21 6.93
C ALA A 332 19.11 -0.94 8.16
N LEU A 333 20.28 -0.32 7.95
CA LEU A 333 21.15 0.09 9.05
C LEU A 333 20.44 1.05 10.00
N SER A 334 20.67 0.89 11.29
CA SER A 334 20.26 1.88 12.29
C SER A 334 20.90 3.25 11.98
N GLU A 335 20.32 4.33 12.50
CA GLU A 335 20.85 5.69 12.26
C GLU A 335 22.32 5.79 12.70
N GLU A 336 22.70 5.17 13.80
CA GLU A 336 24.06 5.14 14.32
C GLU A 336 25.01 4.40 13.36
N LYS A 337 24.64 3.21 12.87
CA LYS A 337 25.47 2.43 11.93
C LYS A 337 25.51 3.05 10.54
N ALA A 338 24.44 3.71 10.11
CA ALA A 338 24.41 4.49 8.89
C ALA A 338 25.36 5.68 8.95
N TRP A 339 25.39 6.38 10.09
CA TRP A 339 26.31 7.47 10.36
C TRP A 339 27.77 6.99 10.38
N GLU A 340 28.07 5.90 11.09
CA GLU A 340 29.40 5.28 11.14
C GLU A 340 29.90 4.95 9.74
N LEU A 341 29.08 4.30 8.90
CA LEU A 341 29.44 3.95 7.53
C LEU A 341 29.68 5.20 6.67
N PHE A 342 28.84 6.22 6.82
CA PHE A 342 28.98 7.47 6.07
C PHE A 342 30.29 8.19 6.43
N CYS A 343 30.57 8.36 7.71
CA CYS A 343 31.79 9.02 8.17
C CYS A 343 33.02 8.29 7.69
N LYS A 344 33.03 6.96 7.77
CA LYS A 344 34.14 6.12 7.28
C LYS A 344 34.37 6.30 5.77
N LYS A 345 33.32 6.46 4.96
CA LYS A 345 33.44 6.62 3.50
C LYS A 345 33.68 8.07 3.07
N ALA A 346 33.10 9.06 3.74
CA ALA A 346 33.19 10.47 3.34
C ALA A 346 34.44 11.17 3.85
N PHE A 347 34.98 10.76 5.01
CA PHE A 347 36.06 11.47 5.72
C PHE A 347 37.32 10.61 5.92
N GLN A 348 37.42 9.44 5.30
CA GLN A 348 38.54 8.52 5.42
C GLN A 348 39.88 9.14 5.08
N LEU A 349 39.93 9.99 4.05
CA LEU A 349 41.16 10.55 3.51
C LEU A 349 41.70 11.74 4.32
N ASP A 350 40.81 12.59 4.84
CA ASP A 350 41.17 13.90 5.36
C ASP A 350 41.02 14.03 6.91
N TYR A 351 40.14 13.23 7.51
CA TYR A 351 39.72 13.37 8.92
C TYR A 351 39.67 12.05 9.68
N GLU A 352 40.41 11.03 9.25
CA GLU A 352 40.48 9.70 9.89
C GLU A 352 39.07 9.06 10.15
N GLY A 353 38.11 9.36 9.28
CA GLY A 353 36.75 8.85 9.43
C GLY A 353 35.84 9.66 10.36
N HIS A 354 36.25 10.85 10.80
CA HIS A 354 35.43 11.73 11.66
C HIS A 354 34.86 12.90 10.88
N CYS A 355 33.59 13.23 11.16
CA CYS A 355 32.95 14.38 10.55
C CYS A 355 33.37 15.69 11.22
N PRO A 356 33.83 16.73 10.46
CA PRO A 356 34.04 18.06 11.01
C PRO A 356 32.74 18.65 11.57
N LEU A 357 32.81 19.35 12.72
CA LEU A 357 31.63 19.97 13.36
C LEU A 357 30.83 20.89 12.40
N GLU A 358 31.53 21.61 11.52
CA GLU A 358 30.89 22.50 10.54
C GLU A 358 30.02 21.76 9.51
N LEU A 359 30.28 20.48 9.24
CA LEU A 359 29.56 19.66 8.25
C LEU A 359 28.56 18.69 8.89
N GLU A 360 28.49 18.62 10.20
CA GLU A 360 27.73 17.61 10.93
C GLU A 360 26.23 17.66 10.56
N ASP A 361 25.60 18.82 10.62
CA ASP A 361 24.17 18.98 10.33
C ASP A 361 23.79 18.56 8.90
N VAL A 362 24.56 19.05 7.91
CA VAL A 362 24.31 18.71 6.50
C VAL A 362 24.61 17.23 6.22
N SER A 363 25.60 16.67 6.87
CA SER A 363 25.96 15.25 6.77
C SER A 363 24.86 14.36 7.33
N HIS A 364 24.32 14.68 8.52
CA HIS A 364 23.16 13.98 9.08
C HIS A 364 21.93 14.08 8.17
N ALA A 365 21.68 15.24 7.56
CA ALA A 365 20.59 15.40 6.61
C ALA A 365 20.77 14.50 5.35
N ILE A 366 22.01 14.35 4.84
CA ILE A 366 22.35 13.46 3.73
C ILE A 366 22.15 11.99 4.14
N VAL A 367 22.64 11.58 5.33
CA VAL A 367 22.51 10.21 5.83
C VAL A 367 21.04 9.83 6.02
N ARG A 368 20.21 10.73 6.56
CA ARG A 368 18.77 10.50 6.69
C ARG A 368 18.10 10.24 5.34
N LYS A 369 18.45 10.98 4.29
CA LYS A 369 17.95 10.72 2.92
C LYS A 369 18.37 9.35 2.38
N CYS A 370 19.44 8.75 2.86
CA CYS A 370 19.83 7.40 2.50
C CYS A 370 19.00 6.31 3.22
N GLN A 371 18.23 6.67 4.25
CA GLN A 371 17.34 5.79 5.02
C GLN A 371 17.99 4.43 5.39
N GLY A 372 19.24 4.46 5.83
CA GLY A 372 19.99 3.26 6.24
C GLY A 372 20.38 2.30 5.11
N LEU A 373 20.26 2.67 3.82
CA LEU A 373 20.63 1.81 2.71
C LEU A 373 22.16 1.81 2.50
N PRO A 374 22.89 0.72 2.79
CA PRO A 374 24.35 0.69 2.76
C PRO A 374 24.94 1.10 1.41
N LEU A 375 24.33 0.63 0.30
CA LEU A 375 24.77 0.96 -1.05
C LEU A 375 24.72 2.47 -1.32
N ALA A 376 23.65 3.14 -0.89
CA ALA A 376 23.48 4.58 -1.08
C ALA A 376 24.47 5.36 -0.22
N ILE A 377 24.60 4.99 1.05
CA ILE A 377 25.52 5.62 2.02
C ILE A 377 26.96 5.52 1.53
N ALA A 378 27.40 4.32 1.14
CA ALA A 378 28.76 4.08 0.69
C ALA A 378 29.10 4.85 -0.60
N ALA A 379 28.20 4.86 -1.56
CA ALA A 379 28.46 5.55 -2.83
C ALA A 379 28.39 7.08 -2.69
N ILE A 380 27.46 7.63 -1.90
CA ILE A 380 27.37 9.08 -1.64
C ILE A 380 28.55 9.52 -0.78
N GLY A 381 28.88 8.78 0.28
CA GLY A 381 30.07 9.04 1.09
C GLY A 381 31.36 9.00 0.26
N GLY A 382 31.52 7.98 -0.58
CA GLY A 382 32.66 7.86 -1.51
C GLY A 382 32.73 8.99 -2.54
N LEU A 383 31.59 9.50 -3.03
CA LEU A 383 31.58 10.69 -3.89
C LEU A 383 32.01 11.94 -3.11
N LEU A 384 31.45 12.13 -1.93
CA LEU A 384 31.75 13.29 -1.09
C LEU A 384 33.19 13.27 -0.57
N SER A 385 33.84 12.10 -0.45
CA SER A 385 35.27 12.02 -0.08
C SER A 385 36.17 12.74 -1.05
N THR A 386 35.78 12.81 -2.34
CA THR A 386 36.55 13.48 -3.42
C THR A 386 36.20 14.97 -3.59
N LYS A 387 35.19 15.47 -2.89
CA LYS A 387 34.74 16.87 -2.93
C LYS A 387 35.43 17.73 -1.87
N ASN A 388 35.47 19.03 -2.10
CA ASN A 388 35.96 19.99 -1.12
C ASN A 388 35.06 19.95 0.14
N LYS A 389 35.67 19.92 1.33
CA LYS A 389 34.99 19.83 2.64
C LYS A 389 34.46 21.19 3.11
N GLY A 390 33.88 21.99 2.20
CA GLY A 390 33.28 23.29 2.50
C GLY A 390 31.76 23.22 2.58
N MET A 391 31.15 23.90 3.58
CA MET A 391 29.70 23.96 3.78
C MET A 391 28.91 24.33 2.52
N PRO A 392 29.31 25.35 1.70
CA PRO A 392 28.53 25.72 0.51
C PRO A 392 28.44 24.59 -0.53
N GLU A 393 29.51 23.81 -0.70
CA GLU A 393 29.54 22.71 -1.66
C GLU A 393 28.67 21.53 -1.19
N TRP A 394 28.68 21.23 0.10
CA TRP A 394 27.85 20.18 0.70
C TRP A 394 26.37 20.54 0.73
N GLN A 395 26.02 21.80 1.04
CA GLN A 395 24.64 22.30 0.94
C GLN A 395 24.14 22.26 -0.50
N LYS A 396 24.97 22.67 -1.47
CA LYS A 396 24.64 22.57 -2.90
C LYS A 396 24.41 21.12 -3.33
N PHE A 397 25.27 20.21 -2.87
CA PHE A 397 25.10 18.76 -3.12
C PHE A 397 23.80 18.25 -2.52
N TYR A 398 23.51 18.56 -1.26
CA TYR A 398 22.26 18.17 -0.59
C TYR A 398 21.03 18.66 -1.36
N GLY A 399 21.01 19.91 -1.79
CA GLY A 399 19.90 20.47 -2.59
C GLY A 399 19.80 19.91 -4.00
N SER A 400 20.93 19.41 -4.58
CA SER A 400 20.95 18.82 -5.93
C SER A 400 21.10 17.29 -5.94
N MET A 401 20.99 16.62 -4.80
CA MET A 401 21.27 15.19 -4.63
C MET A 401 20.52 14.32 -5.63
N ASN A 402 19.28 14.68 -5.93
CA ASN A 402 18.42 13.98 -6.88
C ASN A 402 18.99 14.04 -8.31
N SER A 403 19.43 15.22 -8.75
CA SER A 403 20.05 15.38 -10.06
C SER A 403 21.45 14.76 -10.15
N GLU A 404 22.16 14.66 -9.04
CA GLU A 404 23.46 13.97 -8.96
C GLU A 404 23.29 12.43 -9.12
N LEU A 405 22.27 11.83 -8.51
CA LEU A 405 21.95 10.40 -8.70
C LEU A 405 21.68 10.04 -10.17
N GLU A 406 21.11 10.96 -10.94
CA GLU A 406 20.86 10.76 -12.38
C GLU A 406 22.11 10.96 -13.24
N ARG A 407 22.91 11.99 -12.96
CA ARG A 407 23.95 12.49 -13.86
C ARG A 407 25.35 11.99 -13.54
N ASN A 408 25.62 11.73 -12.25
CA ASN A 408 26.97 11.40 -11.80
C ASN A 408 27.32 9.95 -12.13
N PRO A 409 28.39 9.68 -12.91
CA PRO A 409 28.82 8.32 -13.25
C PRO A 409 29.05 7.42 -12.04
N ASN A 410 29.55 7.96 -10.92
CA ASN A 410 29.85 7.22 -9.70
C ASN A 410 28.57 6.77 -8.96
N LEU A 411 27.47 7.51 -9.12
CA LEU A 411 26.17 7.18 -8.52
C LEU A 411 25.27 6.34 -9.46
N LYS A 412 25.61 6.23 -10.74
CA LYS A 412 24.86 5.41 -11.72
C LYS A 412 24.78 3.92 -11.32
N SER A 413 25.74 3.42 -10.56
CA SER A 413 25.73 2.04 -10.07
C SER A 413 24.54 1.77 -9.15
N ILE A 414 24.19 2.72 -8.25
CA ILE A 414 23.02 2.62 -7.37
C ILE A 414 21.76 2.54 -8.21
N SER A 415 21.58 3.52 -9.10
CA SER A 415 20.41 3.57 -9.99
C SER A 415 20.27 2.28 -10.80
N LYS A 416 21.37 1.71 -11.32
CA LYS A 416 21.33 0.47 -12.09
C LYS A 416 20.92 -0.74 -11.25
N ILE A 417 21.46 -0.91 -10.05
CA ILE A 417 21.11 -2.03 -9.14
C ILE A 417 19.63 -1.97 -8.75
N LEU A 418 19.12 -0.77 -8.45
CA LEU A 418 17.72 -0.59 -8.08
C LEU A 418 16.79 -0.71 -9.29
N LEU A 419 17.22 -0.24 -10.48
CA LEU A 419 16.49 -0.40 -11.74
C LEU A 419 16.30 -1.87 -12.15
N LEU A 420 17.19 -2.79 -11.76
CA LEU A 420 16.98 -4.22 -12.00
C LEU A 420 15.64 -4.69 -11.43
N SER A 421 15.29 -4.27 -10.21
CA SER A 421 14.01 -4.63 -9.60
C SER A 421 12.81 -4.00 -10.32
N TYR A 422 12.94 -2.79 -10.89
CA TYR A 422 11.92 -2.17 -11.72
C TYR A 422 11.77 -2.87 -13.08
N ASN A 423 12.88 -3.21 -13.73
CA ASN A 423 12.86 -3.85 -15.04
C ASN A 423 12.22 -5.23 -14.99
N ASP A 424 12.42 -5.96 -13.87
CA ASP A 424 11.80 -7.26 -13.60
C ASP A 424 10.29 -7.20 -13.35
N LEU A 425 9.73 -6.01 -13.10
CA LEU A 425 8.30 -5.87 -12.88
C LEU A 425 7.50 -6.22 -14.14
N PRO A 426 6.41 -7.00 -14.00
CA PRO A 426 5.39 -7.14 -15.03
C PRO A 426 4.86 -5.77 -15.47
N HIS A 427 4.45 -5.63 -16.74
CA HIS A 427 4.03 -4.36 -17.32
C HIS A 427 2.89 -3.66 -16.56
N HIS A 428 1.94 -4.42 -16.00
CA HIS A 428 0.83 -3.88 -15.22
C HIS A 428 1.28 -3.28 -13.88
N LEU A 429 2.32 -3.84 -13.26
CA LEU A 429 2.88 -3.31 -12.00
C LEU A 429 3.79 -2.09 -12.22
N LYS A 430 4.47 -1.98 -13.37
CA LYS A 430 5.34 -0.83 -13.68
C LYS A 430 4.60 0.51 -13.55
N SER A 431 3.37 0.59 -14.07
CA SER A 431 2.56 1.81 -13.96
C SER A 431 2.13 2.11 -12.52
N CYS A 432 1.72 1.08 -11.78
CA CYS A 432 1.34 1.19 -10.37
C CYS A 432 2.51 1.64 -9.50
N PHE A 433 3.70 1.11 -9.76
CA PHE A 433 4.91 1.49 -9.05
C PHE A 433 5.34 2.93 -9.35
N LEU A 434 5.42 3.32 -10.63
CA LEU A 434 5.79 4.69 -11.01
C LEU A 434 4.79 5.74 -10.50
N TYR A 435 3.57 5.34 -10.19
CA TYR A 435 2.55 6.23 -9.64
C TYR A 435 2.89 6.81 -8.26
N PHE A 436 3.73 6.14 -7.49
CA PHE A 436 4.23 6.68 -6.23
C PHE A 436 5.02 7.99 -6.39
N GLY A 437 5.59 8.24 -7.57
CA GLY A 437 6.26 9.50 -7.87
C GLY A 437 5.37 10.75 -7.83
N ILE A 438 4.04 10.58 -7.84
CA ILE A 438 3.08 11.68 -7.69
C ILE A 438 3.06 12.21 -6.25
N MET A 439 3.38 11.34 -5.28
CA MET A 439 3.33 11.68 -3.86
C MET A 439 4.56 12.51 -3.45
N PRO A 440 4.42 13.40 -2.45
CA PRO A 440 5.57 14.05 -1.82
C PRO A 440 6.57 13.04 -1.23
N GLU A 441 7.76 13.51 -0.92
CA GLU A 441 8.77 12.74 -0.18
C GLU A 441 8.21 12.35 1.20
N ASP A 442 8.51 11.13 1.66
CA ASP A 442 8.04 10.57 2.94
C ASP A 442 6.52 10.55 3.15
N TYR A 443 5.72 10.65 2.08
CA TYR A 443 4.27 10.69 2.19
C TYR A 443 3.65 9.30 2.33
N PRO A 444 3.12 8.93 3.52
CA PRO A 444 2.47 7.64 3.72
C PRO A 444 1.05 7.66 3.14
N ILE A 445 0.85 7.00 2.01
CA ILE A 445 -0.47 6.89 1.40
C ILE A 445 -1.26 5.72 1.99
N THR A 446 -2.56 5.92 2.25
CA THR A 446 -3.41 4.80 2.64
C THR A 446 -3.62 3.83 1.47
N ALA A 447 -3.48 2.51 1.72
CA ALA A 447 -3.68 1.48 0.70
C ALA A 447 -5.03 1.61 -0.02
N GLY A 448 -6.11 1.90 0.73
CA GLY A 448 -7.43 2.08 0.13
C GLY A 448 -7.54 3.29 -0.80
N ARG A 449 -6.82 4.41 -0.54
CA ARG A 449 -6.76 5.56 -1.46
C ARG A 449 -5.99 5.18 -2.72
N LEU A 450 -4.82 4.59 -2.55
CA LEU A 450 -3.97 4.17 -3.67
C LEU A 450 -4.70 3.21 -4.63
N ILE A 451 -5.39 2.21 -4.10
CA ILE A 451 -6.21 1.27 -4.88
C ILE A 451 -7.27 2.02 -5.71
N ARG A 452 -8.02 2.94 -5.10
CA ARG A 452 -9.03 3.72 -5.82
C ARG A 452 -8.45 4.63 -6.89
N LEU A 453 -7.27 5.20 -6.64
CA LEU A 453 -6.53 6.01 -7.62
C LEU A 453 -6.10 5.14 -8.81
N TRP A 454 -5.51 3.97 -8.60
CA TRP A 454 -5.11 3.05 -9.68
C TRP A 454 -6.30 2.59 -10.52
N ILE A 455 -7.46 2.34 -9.90
CA ILE A 455 -8.69 1.98 -10.61
C ILE A 455 -9.17 3.16 -11.48
N ALA A 456 -9.22 4.37 -10.94
CA ALA A 456 -9.65 5.58 -11.68
C ALA A 456 -8.73 5.90 -12.86
N GLU A 457 -7.42 5.66 -12.70
CA GLU A 457 -6.41 5.78 -13.77
C GLU A 457 -6.54 4.69 -14.85
N GLY A 458 -7.23 3.60 -14.54
CA GLY A 458 -7.34 2.44 -15.43
C GLY A 458 -6.08 1.56 -15.44
N PHE A 459 -5.32 1.52 -14.33
CA PHE A 459 -4.13 0.66 -14.23
C PHE A 459 -4.48 -0.78 -13.89
N VAL A 460 -5.66 -1.01 -13.35
CA VAL A 460 -6.11 -2.32 -12.90
C VAL A 460 -6.86 -3.02 -14.02
N GLU A 461 -6.50 -4.27 -14.31
CA GLU A 461 -7.13 -5.09 -15.32
C GLU A 461 -8.28 -5.89 -14.74
N GLU A 462 -9.34 -6.05 -15.51
CA GLU A 462 -10.46 -6.93 -15.13
C GLU A 462 -10.00 -8.39 -15.17
N GLN A 463 -10.29 -9.13 -14.10
CA GLN A 463 -10.05 -10.56 -14.00
C GLN A 463 -11.34 -11.28 -13.65
N ASN A 464 -11.58 -12.42 -14.29
CA ASN A 464 -12.77 -13.20 -14.04
C ASN A 464 -12.86 -13.65 -12.57
N GLY A 465 -14.01 -13.40 -11.96
CA GLY A 465 -14.28 -13.78 -10.57
C GLY A 465 -13.71 -12.85 -9.51
N LYS A 466 -12.94 -11.81 -9.88
CA LYS A 466 -12.38 -10.82 -8.95
C LYS A 466 -12.89 -9.41 -9.24
N THR A 467 -12.95 -8.61 -8.20
CA THR A 467 -13.25 -7.17 -8.35
C THR A 467 -11.97 -6.39 -8.64
N LEU A 468 -12.10 -5.20 -9.23
CA LEU A 468 -10.95 -4.33 -9.49
C LEU A 468 -10.21 -3.97 -8.18
N GLU A 469 -10.93 -3.84 -7.06
CA GLU A 469 -10.34 -3.56 -5.76
C GLU A 469 -9.48 -4.73 -5.24
N GLU A 470 -9.91 -5.96 -5.44
CA GLU A 470 -9.16 -7.17 -5.08
C GLU A 470 -7.90 -7.32 -5.94
N VAL A 471 -8.02 -7.14 -7.24
CA VAL A 471 -6.86 -7.17 -8.16
C VAL A 471 -5.86 -6.07 -7.83
N ALA A 472 -6.33 -4.85 -7.54
CA ALA A 472 -5.45 -3.75 -7.15
C ALA A 472 -4.77 -3.98 -5.78
N GLU A 473 -5.45 -4.65 -4.84
CA GLU A 473 -4.85 -5.06 -3.55
C GLU A 473 -3.75 -6.10 -3.79
N GLU A 474 -3.96 -7.07 -4.68
CA GLU A 474 -2.93 -8.05 -5.09
C GLU A 474 -1.71 -7.36 -5.73
N TYR A 475 -1.91 -6.36 -6.60
CA TYR A 475 -0.83 -5.58 -7.17
C TYR A 475 0.01 -4.85 -6.10
N LEU A 476 -0.66 -4.27 -5.10
CA LEU A 476 0.04 -3.62 -3.98
C LEU A 476 0.83 -4.63 -3.15
N ILE A 477 0.24 -5.79 -2.83
CA ILE A 477 0.88 -6.85 -2.06
C ILE A 477 2.11 -7.37 -2.82
N GLU A 478 2.01 -7.56 -4.14
CA GLU A 478 3.15 -8.00 -4.96
C GLU A 478 4.29 -6.99 -4.95
N LEU A 479 4.00 -5.68 -5.07
CA LEU A 479 5.03 -4.63 -4.95
C LEU A 479 5.70 -4.62 -3.57
N ILE A 480 4.96 -4.90 -2.51
CA ILE A 480 5.48 -5.03 -1.15
C ILE A 480 6.36 -6.28 -1.02
N HIS A 481 5.91 -7.43 -1.52
CA HIS A 481 6.70 -8.68 -1.50
C HIS A 481 7.99 -8.58 -2.29
N ARG A 482 8.03 -7.74 -3.32
CA ARG A 482 9.25 -7.41 -4.08
C ARG A 482 10.13 -6.34 -3.41
N ARG A 483 9.76 -5.90 -2.21
CA ARG A 483 10.48 -4.86 -1.42
C ARG A 483 10.66 -3.52 -2.16
N LEU A 484 9.74 -3.22 -3.07
CA LEU A 484 9.71 -1.93 -3.79
C LEU A 484 8.82 -0.91 -3.09
N VAL A 485 7.86 -1.38 -2.31
CA VAL A 485 6.95 -0.58 -1.49
C VAL A 485 7.10 -1.00 -0.03
N LEU A 486 7.29 -0.04 0.85
CA LEU A 486 7.43 -0.22 2.29
C LEU A 486 6.08 -0.06 2.98
N VAL A 487 5.83 -0.89 3.98
CA VAL A 487 4.65 -0.78 4.84
C VAL A 487 4.99 0.11 6.02
N SER A 488 4.42 1.32 6.06
CA SER A 488 4.62 2.24 7.19
C SER A 488 3.78 1.84 8.40
N THR A 489 2.54 1.42 8.18
CA THR A 489 1.65 0.93 9.24
C THR A 489 0.72 -0.16 8.73
N THR A 490 0.41 -1.11 9.61
CA THR A 490 -0.55 -2.18 9.33
C THR A 490 -1.87 -1.94 10.06
N LYS A 491 -2.95 -2.50 9.52
CA LYS A 491 -4.20 -2.70 10.26
C LYS A 491 -4.07 -3.98 11.07
N PHE A 492 -4.96 -4.12 12.04
CA PHE A 492 -5.14 -5.43 12.67
C PHE A 492 -5.37 -6.53 11.63
N ALA A 493 -4.88 -7.71 11.90
CA ALA A 493 -4.80 -8.85 11.00
C ALA A 493 -3.78 -8.66 9.84
N GLY A 494 -2.74 -7.84 10.04
CA GLY A 494 -1.61 -7.72 9.12
C GLY A 494 -1.89 -7.00 7.79
N ARG A 495 -3.12 -6.51 7.55
CA ARG A 495 -3.42 -5.78 6.32
C ARG A 495 -2.74 -4.42 6.29
N VAL A 496 -2.20 -4.05 5.14
CA VAL A 496 -1.55 -2.76 4.93
C VAL A 496 -2.52 -1.61 5.16
N LYS A 497 -2.15 -0.66 6.01
CA LYS A 497 -2.89 0.59 6.25
C LYS A 497 -2.26 1.74 5.48
N HIS A 498 -0.98 2.01 5.70
CA HIS A 498 -0.21 2.99 4.97
C HIS A 498 1.02 2.33 4.35
N CYS A 499 1.38 2.82 3.18
CA CYS A 499 2.58 2.41 2.47
C CYS A 499 3.26 3.62 1.82
N GLN A 500 4.55 3.49 1.59
CA GLN A 500 5.40 4.50 0.96
C GLN A 500 6.51 3.82 0.18
N VAL A 501 7.28 4.58 -0.57
CA VAL A 501 8.50 4.10 -1.21
C VAL A 501 9.71 4.71 -0.52
N HIS A 502 10.81 4.00 -0.55
CA HIS A 502 12.10 4.51 -0.06
C HIS A 502 12.58 5.69 -0.92
N ASP A 503 13.21 6.72 -0.32
CA ASP A 503 13.57 7.96 -1.03
C ASP A 503 14.47 7.72 -2.23
N VAL A 504 15.49 6.88 -2.09
CA VAL A 504 16.38 6.53 -3.22
C VAL A 504 15.61 5.83 -4.35
N VAL A 505 14.60 5.04 -4.01
CA VAL A 505 13.70 4.39 -4.99
C VAL A 505 12.78 5.42 -5.62
N ARG A 506 12.31 6.40 -4.84
CA ARG A 506 11.50 7.52 -5.34
C ARG A 506 12.24 8.32 -6.42
N GLU A 507 13.52 8.58 -6.24
CA GLU A 507 14.33 9.27 -7.27
C GLU A 507 14.36 8.52 -8.61
N ILE A 508 14.47 7.20 -8.55
CA ILE A 508 14.39 6.36 -9.74
C ILE A 508 12.99 6.45 -10.38
N ILE A 509 11.96 6.43 -9.56
CA ILE A 509 10.58 6.61 -10.03
C ILE A 509 10.42 7.96 -10.72
N LEU A 510 10.95 9.04 -10.15
CA LEU A 510 10.88 10.38 -10.73
C LEU A 510 11.64 10.47 -12.05
N SER A 511 12.85 9.92 -12.12
CA SER A 511 13.64 9.84 -13.34
C SER A 511 12.89 9.10 -14.45
N LYS A 512 12.36 7.92 -14.16
CA LYS A 512 11.55 7.14 -15.11
C LYS A 512 10.22 7.82 -15.46
N SER A 513 9.58 8.47 -14.52
CA SER A 513 8.35 9.23 -14.77
C SER A 513 8.58 10.39 -15.73
N LYS A 514 9.73 11.07 -15.63
CA LYS A 514 10.15 12.12 -16.55
C LYS A 514 10.48 11.56 -17.96
N GLU A 515 11.22 10.45 -18.03
CA GLU A 515 11.52 9.74 -19.29
C GLU A 515 10.23 9.33 -20.02
N PHE A 516 9.24 8.88 -19.28
CA PHE A 516 7.96 8.43 -19.84
C PHE A 516 6.91 9.54 -19.97
N SER A 517 7.18 10.77 -19.52
CA SER A 517 6.20 11.85 -19.41
C SER A 517 4.94 11.42 -18.65
N LEU A 518 5.12 10.60 -17.60
CA LEU A 518 4.04 9.98 -16.85
C LEU A 518 3.39 10.99 -15.91
N CYS A 519 4.18 11.72 -15.15
CA CYS A 519 3.75 12.78 -14.25
C CYS A 519 4.73 13.95 -14.26
N GLN A 520 4.23 15.10 -13.88
CA GLN A 520 5.03 16.30 -13.60
C GLN A 520 4.69 16.80 -12.21
N ILE A 521 5.74 17.09 -11.44
CA ILE A 521 5.64 17.71 -10.12
C ILE A 521 5.96 19.18 -10.27
N LEU A 522 5.16 20.03 -9.68
CA LEU A 522 5.38 21.46 -9.56
C LEU A 522 5.66 21.80 -8.11
N GLU A 523 6.90 22.13 -7.78
CA GLU A 523 7.35 22.46 -6.43
C GLU A 523 7.66 23.96 -6.29
N GLU A 524 7.97 24.65 -7.41
CA GLU A 524 8.36 26.06 -7.44
C GLU A 524 7.61 26.85 -8.51
N GLU A 525 7.49 28.18 -8.32
CA GLU A 525 6.80 29.11 -9.24
C GLU A 525 7.34 29.12 -10.67
N ASN A 526 8.61 28.78 -10.87
CA ASN A 526 9.30 28.86 -12.15
C ASN A 526 9.43 27.50 -12.86
N SER A 527 8.74 26.46 -12.38
CA SER A 527 8.77 25.14 -13.03
C SER A 527 8.16 25.24 -14.43
N SER A 528 8.95 24.99 -15.46
CA SER A 528 8.45 24.95 -16.84
C SER A 528 7.46 23.79 -17.03
N PHE A 529 6.26 24.10 -17.53
CA PHE A 529 5.24 23.10 -17.77
C PHE A 529 5.49 22.38 -19.12
N ASN A 530 5.47 21.03 -19.06
CA ASN A 530 5.55 20.22 -20.26
C ASN A 530 4.14 19.97 -20.82
N ALA A 531 3.86 20.46 -22.03
CA ALA A 531 2.56 20.36 -22.69
C ALA A 531 2.09 18.91 -22.96
N THR A 532 2.96 17.90 -22.83
CA THR A 532 2.57 16.48 -22.99
C THR A 532 2.22 15.79 -21.66
N THR A 533 2.28 16.52 -20.55
CA THR A 533 2.02 15.99 -19.21
C THR A 533 0.56 15.53 -19.06
N ARG A 534 0.37 14.34 -18.55
CA ARG A 534 -0.96 13.77 -18.29
C ARG A 534 -1.36 13.80 -16.83
N ARG A 535 -0.42 13.79 -15.92
CA ARG A 535 -0.64 13.82 -14.47
C ARG A 535 0.16 14.95 -13.87
N LEU A 536 -0.54 15.81 -13.16
CA LEU A 536 0.02 16.99 -12.53
C LEU A 536 -0.08 16.85 -11.03
N SER A 537 1.04 16.88 -10.35
CA SER A 537 1.14 16.93 -8.90
C SER A 537 1.68 18.29 -8.47
N MET A 538 0.95 18.99 -7.64
CA MET A 538 1.29 20.33 -7.17
C MET A 538 1.64 20.27 -5.68
N HIS A 539 2.93 20.44 -5.35
CA HIS A 539 3.48 20.47 -3.99
C HIS A 539 3.79 21.92 -3.61
N LEU A 540 2.75 22.70 -3.33
CA LEU A 540 2.85 24.15 -3.20
C LEU A 540 2.94 24.56 -1.74
N ARG A 541 4.12 24.99 -1.28
CA ARG A 541 4.30 25.59 0.05
C ARG A 541 4.00 27.10 0.06
N TYR A 542 4.35 27.84 -1.02
CA TYR A 542 4.22 29.31 -1.08
C TYR A 542 3.99 29.85 -2.52
N CYS A 543 3.24 29.15 -3.36
CA CYS A 543 3.18 29.45 -4.79
C CYS A 543 1.98 30.31 -5.19
N ASN A 544 2.20 31.23 -6.16
CA ASN A 544 1.10 31.95 -6.78
C ASN A 544 0.39 31.07 -7.81
N MET A 545 -0.67 30.41 -7.38
CA MET A 545 -1.49 29.49 -8.18
C MET A 545 -2.00 30.11 -9.49
N ASP A 546 -2.27 31.41 -9.51
CA ASP A 546 -2.75 32.12 -10.72
C ASP A 546 -1.69 32.13 -11.83
N LYS A 547 -0.38 32.24 -11.50
CA LYS A 547 0.70 32.15 -12.48
C LYS A 547 0.85 30.74 -13.04
N VAL A 548 0.82 29.74 -12.15
CA VAL A 548 0.88 28.33 -12.54
C VAL A 548 -0.26 27.98 -13.48
N MET A 549 -1.50 28.36 -13.14
CA MET A 549 -2.68 28.05 -13.93
C MET A 549 -2.67 28.74 -15.32
N LYS A 550 -2.10 29.92 -15.45
CA LYS A 550 -1.94 30.58 -16.76
C LYS A 550 -0.96 29.85 -17.67
N SER A 551 0.10 29.28 -17.12
CA SER A 551 1.11 28.54 -17.91
C SER A 551 0.59 27.18 -18.41
N ILE A 552 -0.45 26.60 -17.77
CA ILE A 552 -0.93 25.24 -18.02
C ILE A 552 -2.13 25.19 -19.00
N SER A 553 -2.52 26.30 -19.62
CA SER A 553 -3.73 26.38 -20.47
C SER A 553 -3.71 25.37 -21.64
N LYS A 554 -4.82 24.62 -21.82
CA LYS A 554 -5.09 23.68 -22.94
C LYS A 554 -4.20 22.44 -23.02
N SER A 555 -3.70 21.93 -21.90
CA SER A 555 -2.91 20.70 -21.89
C SER A 555 -3.78 19.43 -21.74
N PRO A 556 -3.35 18.23 -22.20
CA PRO A 556 -4.09 16.98 -22.08
C PRO A 556 -3.98 16.35 -20.66
N VAL A 557 -3.99 17.19 -19.63
CA VAL A 557 -3.95 16.74 -18.23
C VAL A 557 -5.19 15.93 -17.90
N ARG A 558 -5.00 14.76 -17.33
CA ARG A 558 -6.05 13.81 -16.95
C ARG A 558 -6.18 13.63 -15.45
N SER A 559 -5.13 13.94 -14.70
CA SER A 559 -5.10 13.78 -13.25
C SER A 559 -4.42 14.98 -12.60
N VAL A 560 -5.06 15.53 -11.59
CA VAL A 560 -4.55 16.66 -10.79
C VAL A 560 -4.56 16.26 -9.33
N PHE A 561 -3.41 16.46 -8.68
CA PHE A 561 -3.21 16.29 -7.24
C PHE A 561 -2.73 17.60 -6.65
N LEU A 562 -3.30 17.96 -5.52
CA LEU A 562 -2.88 19.12 -4.76
C LEU A 562 -2.41 18.68 -3.37
N PHE A 563 -1.13 18.88 -3.10
CA PHE A 563 -0.52 18.72 -1.78
C PHE A 563 -0.09 20.10 -1.31
N GLN A 564 -0.82 20.67 -0.37
CA GLN A 564 -0.63 22.05 0.04
C GLN A 564 -0.51 22.21 1.55
N GLU A 565 0.45 23.01 1.97
CA GLU A 565 0.63 23.52 3.32
C GLU A 565 0.47 25.05 3.31
N GLY A 566 -0.73 25.59 3.03
CA GLY A 566 -0.95 27.03 2.97
C GLY A 566 -2.31 27.41 2.37
N GLU A 567 -2.67 28.71 2.39
CA GLU A 567 -3.94 29.20 1.86
C GLU A 567 -4.03 29.14 0.33
N LEU A 568 -5.17 28.71 -0.19
CA LEU A 568 -5.48 28.77 -1.62
C LEU A 568 -5.72 30.22 -2.08
N PRO A 569 -5.47 30.51 -3.38
CA PRO A 569 -5.79 31.83 -3.94
C PRO A 569 -7.28 32.12 -3.84
N LYS A 570 -7.63 33.40 -3.65
CA LYS A 570 -9.01 33.92 -3.53
C LYS A 570 -9.91 33.68 -4.76
N LYS A 571 -9.32 33.28 -5.89
CA LYS A 571 -10.08 32.95 -7.12
C LYS A 571 -10.56 31.51 -7.12
N PRO A 572 -11.72 31.17 -7.73
CA PRO A 572 -12.26 29.82 -7.76
C PRO A 572 -11.34 28.90 -8.58
N LEU A 573 -10.46 28.19 -7.88
CA LEU A 573 -9.54 27.18 -8.43
C LEU A 573 -10.26 26.20 -9.36
N LEU A 574 -11.42 25.71 -8.93
CA LEU A 574 -12.19 24.72 -9.67
C LEU A 574 -12.73 25.23 -11.01
N GLY A 575 -13.15 26.49 -11.09
CA GLY A 575 -13.57 27.11 -12.35
C GLY A 575 -12.42 27.14 -13.36
N THR A 576 -11.22 27.49 -12.88
CA THR A 576 -10.02 27.53 -13.72
C THR A 576 -9.58 26.13 -14.15
N LEU A 577 -9.64 25.12 -13.26
CA LEU A 577 -9.34 23.72 -13.60
C LEU A 577 -10.35 23.17 -14.61
N ALA A 578 -11.65 23.42 -14.43
CA ALA A 578 -12.70 22.95 -15.32
C ALA A 578 -12.64 23.61 -16.72
N ALA A 579 -12.20 24.86 -16.79
CA ALA A 579 -12.01 25.56 -18.06
C ALA A 579 -10.80 25.03 -18.84
N ASN A 580 -9.70 24.72 -18.14
CA ASN A 580 -8.42 24.34 -18.76
C ASN A 580 -8.31 22.82 -19.04
N PHE A 581 -8.89 21.95 -18.20
CA PHE A 581 -8.67 20.49 -18.24
C PHE A 581 -9.96 19.71 -18.52
N LYS A 582 -10.51 19.85 -19.73
CA LYS A 582 -11.75 19.16 -20.13
C LYS A 582 -11.63 17.64 -20.13
N LEU A 583 -10.42 17.08 -20.26
CA LEU A 583 -10.14 15.65 -20.27
C LEU A 583 -9.85 15.07 -18.88
N LEU A 584 -10.08 15.83 -17.80
CA LEU A 584 -9.74 15.43 -16.44
C LEU A 584 -10.56 14.19 -16.01
N LYS A 585 -9.84 13.16 -15.56
CA LYS A 585 -10.41 11.89 -15.05
C LYS A 585 -10.27 11.77 -13.53
N LEU A 586 -9.30 12.47 -12.95
CA LEU A 586 -8.99 12.39 -11.53
C LEU A 586 -8.69 13.78 -10.96
N LEU A 587 -9.37 14.13 -9.86
CA LEU A 587 -9.14 15.35 -9.10
C LEU A 587 -9.05 15.01 -7.62
N ASP A 588 -7.85 15.14 -7.05
CA ASP A 588 -7.58 14.89 -5.64
C ASP A 588 -7.13 16.18 -4.95
N LEU A 589 -8.03 16.74 -4.15
CA LEU A 589 -7.86 17.98 -3.37
C LEU A 589 -7.85 17.69 -1.87
N GLN A 590 -7.35 16.53 -1.47
CA GLN A 590 -7.32 16.12 -0.07
C GLN A 590 -6.52 17.11 0.79
N ASN A 591 -7.12 17.56 1.89
CA ASN A 591 -6.59 18.54 2.84
C ASN A 591 -6.31 19.93 2.25
N ALA A 592 -6.82 20.23 1.04
CA ALA A 592 -6.74 21.58 0.51
C ALA A 592 -7.62 22.56 1.31
N HIS A 593 -7.18 23.80 1.45
CA HIS A 593 -7.97 24.87 2.07
C HIS A 593 -9.09 25.35 1.12
N LEU A 594 -10.03 24.46 0.84
CA LEU A 594 -11.14 24.71 -0.06
C LEU A 594 -12.43 24.88 0.75
N ASP A 595 -13.09 26.02 0.60
CA ASP A 595 -14.34 26.35 1.33
C ASP A 595 -15.60 25.99 0.50
N GLN A 596 -15.53 26.01 -0.84
CA GLN A 596 -16.67 25.76 -1.71
C GLN A 596 -16.33 24.87 -2.90
N LEU A 597 -17.27 24.01 -3.27
CA LEU A 597 -17.24 23.23 -4.51
C LEU A 597 -18.21 23.89 -5.51
N HIS A 598 -17.67 24.63 -6.48
CA HIS A 598 -18.46 25.38 -7.45
C HIS A 598 -19.21 24.49 -8.45
N GLU A 599 -20.31 25.02 -9.04
CA GLU A 599 -21.14 24.34 -10.04
C GLU A 599 -20.33 23.89 -11.30
N GLU A 600 -19.23 24.56 -11.61
CA GLU A 600 -18.36 24.24 -12.75
C GLU A 600 -17.72 22.85 -12.65
N VAL A 601 -17.65 22.24 -11.48
CA VAL A 601 -17.19 20.85 -11.32
C VAL A 601 -18.00 19.91 -12.20
N GLY A 602 -19.29 20.19 -12.38
CA GLY A 602 -20.19 19.43 -13.25
C GLY A 602 -19.82 19.46 -14.74
N ASN A 603 -18.86 20.29 -15.17
CA ASN A 603 -18.35 20.32 -16.53
C ASN A 603 -17.21 19.31 -16.79
N LEU A 604 -16.71 18.65 -15.74
CA LEU A 604 -15.68 17.63 -15.83
C LEU A 604 -16.28 16.24 -16.10
N PHE A 605 -16.98 16.08 -17.21
CA PHE A 605 -17.80 14.88 -17.53
C PHE A 605 -17.03 13.55 -17.54
N LEU A 606 -15.70 13.56 -17.74
CA LEU A 606 -14.86 12.37 -17.75
C LEU A 606 -14.36 11.99 -16.36
N LEU A 607 -14.71 12.75 -15.31
CA LEU A 607 -14.18 12.55 -13.97
C LEU A 607 -14.63 11.19 -13.41
N ARG A 608 -13.66 10.41 -12.92
CA ARG A 608 -13.84 9.09 -12.28
C ARG A 608 -13.56 9.12 -10.78
N TYR A 609 -12.72 10.04 -10.35
CA TYR A 609 -12.33 10.19 -8.95
C TYR A 609 -12.37 11.65 -8.55
N LEU A 610 -13.10 11.95 -7.49
CA LEU A 610 -13.14 13.26 -6.84
C LEU A 610 -12.93 13.08 -5.34
N SER A 611 -11.91 13.72 -4.81
CA SER A 611 -11.68 13.80 -3.37
C SER A 611 -11.55 15.25 -2.93
N ILE A 612 -12.40 15.63 -2.00
CA ILE A 612 -12.33 16.87 -1.23
C ILE A 612 -12.22 16.55 0.26
N ARG A 613 -11.57 15.44 0.54
CA ARG A 613 -11.37 14.95 1.91
C ARG A 613 -10.58 15.96 2.74
N GLY A 614 -11.04 16.23 3.98
CA GLY A 614 -10.35 17.15 4.89
C GLY A 614 -10.41 18.61 4.47
N THR A 615 -11.32 18.99 3.58
CA THR A 615 -11.57 20.40 3.18
C THR A 615 -12.68 21.02 4.03
N ARG A 616 -12.90 22.33 3.90
CA ARG A 616 -13.97 23.06 4.58
C ARG A 616 -15.27 23.14 3.75
N VAL A 617 -15.36 22.41 2.64
CA VAL A 617 -16.58 22.34 1.81
C VAL A 617 -17.72 21.79 2.62
N ASP A 618 -18.86 22.50 2.62
CA ASP A 618 -20.09 22.17 3.33
C ASP A 618 -21.25 21.78 2.40
N ILE A 619 -21.23 22.25 1.14
CA ILE A 619 -22.29 22.03 0.18
C ILE A 619 -21.76 21.35 -1.09
N ILE A 620 -22.45 20.30 -1.53
CA ILE A 620 -22.22 19.66 -2.81
C ILE A 620 -23.21 20.23 -3.84
N PRO A 621 -22.74 20.81 -4.96
CA PRO A 621 -23.61 21.41 -5.96
C PRO A 621 -24.44 20.34 -6.72
N LYS A 622 -25.62 20.69 -7.19
CA LYS A 622 -26.49 19.79 -7.97
C LYS A 622 -25.83 19.32 -9.26
N SER A 623 -24.92 20.11 -9.81
CA SER A 623 -24.15 19.75 -11.02
C SER A 623 -23.31 18.50 -10.86
N ILE A 624 -23.06 18.01 -9.63
CA ILE A 624 -22.37 16.75 -9.37
C ILE A 624 -23.02 15.57 -10.12
N GLY A 625 -24.37 15.59 -10.27
CA GLY A 625 -25.12 14.56 -11.00
C GLY A 625 -24.82 14.47 -12.50
N LYS A 626 -24.06 15.43 -13.06
CA LYS A 626 -23.58 15.37 -14.44
C LYS A 626 -22.34 14.47 -14.60
N LEU A 627 -21.67 14.12 -13.51
CA LEU A 627 -20.42 13.33 -13.50
C LEU A 627 -20.73 11.83 -13.61
N GLN A 628 -21.42 11.38 -14.63
CA GLN A 628 -21.89 9.99 -14.79
C GLN A 628 -20.78 8.94 -14.83
N ASN A 629 -19.52 9.33 -15.04
CA ASN A 629 -18.37 8.44 -15.00
C ASN A 629 -17.71 8.33 -13.62
N LEU A 630 -18.24 9.06 -12.61
CA LEU A 630 -17.64 9.11 -11.28
C LEU A 630 -17.75 7.75 -10.59
N GLN A 631 -16.60 7.19 -10.19
CA GLN A 631 -16.46 5.91 -9.49
C GLN A 631 -16.18 6.09 -7.99
N THR A 632 -15.51 7.17 -7.63
CA THR A 632 -15.19 7.51 -6.24
C THR A 632 -15.52 8.95 -5.94
N LEU A 633 -16.29 9.17 -4.87
CA LEU A 633 -16.51 10.45 -4.23
C LEU A 633 -16.08 10.35 -2.76
N ASP A 634 -14.95 11.00 -2.43
CA ASP A 634 -14.40 11.00 -1.07
C ASP A 634 -14.55 12.39 -0.43
N LEU A 635 -15.50 12.47 0.50
CA LEU A 635 -15.87 13.67 1.28
C LEU A 635 -15.50 13.50 2.76
N LYS A 636 -14.68 12.50 3.10
CA LYS A 636 -14.33 12.22 4.51
C LYS A 636 -13.67 13.43 5.17
N GLN A 637 -14.10 13.79 6.38
CA GLN A 637 -13.59 14.95 7.14
C GLN A 637 -13.82 16.29 6.43
N SER A 638 -14.78 16.39 5.50
CA SER A 638 -15.33 17.66 5.04
C SER A 638 -16.48 18.13 5.94
N LEU A 639 -16.99 19.34 5.71
CA LEU A 639 -18.13 19.88 6.46
C LEU A 639 -19.48 19.49 5.84
N VAL A 640 -19.50 18.70 4.76
CA VAL A 640 -20.72 18.25 4.08
C VAL A 640 -21.59 17.44 5.03
N ARG A 641 -22.85 17.86 5.20
CA ARG A 641 -23.85 17.18 6.02
C ARG A 641 -25.00 16.60 5.19
N GLU A 642 -25.13 17.03 3.97
CA GLU A 642 -26.23 16.60 3.10
C GLU A 642 -25.79 16.48 1.64
N LEU A 643 -26.30 15.47 0.95
CA LEU A 643 -26.05 15.25 -0.47
C LEU A 643 -27.31 15.52 -1.28
N PRO A 644 -27.21 16.21 -2.43
CA PRO A 644 -28.36 16.51 -3.27
C PRO A 644 -28.92 15.24 -3.90
N PHE A 645 -30.22 15.25 -4.27
CA PHE A 645 -30.88 14.16 -4.98
C PHE A 645 -30.15 13.75 -6.28
N ASP A 646 -29.50 14.71 -6.93
CA ASP A 646 -28.77 14.49 -8.18
C ASP A 646 -27.62 13.45 -8.07
N ILE A 647 -27.19 13.10 -6.85
CA ILE A 647 -26.22 12.00 -6.62
C ILE A 647 -26.72 10.67 -7.18
N SER A 648 -28.04 10.46 -7.23
CA SER A 648 -28.69 9.26 -7.77
C SER A 648 -28.37 8.97 -9.24
N ARG A 649 -27.90 9.98 -9.97
CA ARG A 649 -27.53 9.87 -11.39
C ARG A 649 -26.13 9.28 -11.61
N LEU A 650 -25.38 9.07 -10.55
CA LEU A 650 -23.99 8.57 -10.60
C LEU A 650 -23.96 7.03 -10.66
N HIS A 651 -24.55 6.43 -11.67
CA HIS A 651 -24.72 4.97 -11.77
C HIS A 651 -23.41 4.16 -11.69
N LYS A 652 -22.26 4.75 -12.04
CA LYS A 652 -20.94 4.10 -11.97
C LYS A 652 -20.23 4.31 -10.63
N LEU A 653 -20.92 4.93 -9.63
CA LEU A 653 -20.31 5.21 -8.34
C LEU A 653 -20.12 3.93 -7.53
N ARG A 654 -18.86 3.63 -7.17
CA ARG A 654 -18.45 2.45 -6.41
C ARG A 654 -18.14 2.79 -4.94
N HIS A 655 -17.63 3.99 -4.69
CA HIS A 655 -17.22 4.44 -3.37
C HIS A 655 -17.79 5.81 -3.06
N LEU A 656 -18.72 5.86 -2.12
CA LEU A 656 -19.22 7.07 -1.47
C LEU A 656 -18.74 7.10 -0.03
N ILE A 657 -17.81 7.99 0.27
CA ILE A 657 -17.17 8.10 1.59
C ILE A 657 -17.46 9.51 2.11
N ALA A 658 -18.51 9.64 2.93
CA ALA A 658 -19.03 10.94 3.34
C ALA A 658 -19.32 10.91 4.84
N TYR A 659 -18.30 11.18 5.68
CA TYR A 659 -18.44 11.28 7.12
C TYR A 659 -17.29 12.08 7.74
N SER A 660 -17.53 12.63 8.92
CA SER A 660 -16.49 13.24 9.75
C SER A 660 -16.42 12.58 11.13
N ILE A 661 -15.26 12.65 11.76
CA ILE A 661 -15.04 12.17 13.13
C ILE A 661 -14.77 13.38 13.99
N SER A 662 -15.60 13.59 15.01
CA SER A 662 -15.39 14.61 16.05
C SER A 662 -14.71 13.96 17.24
N PHE A 663 -13.65 14.56 17.71
CA PHE A 663 -12.93 14.12 18.92
C PHE A 663 -13.43 14.85 20.17
N GLU A 664 -14.29 15.86 19.99
CA GLU A 664 -14.84 16.68 21.08
C GLU A 664 -16.09 16.08 21.73
N CYS A 665 -16.72 15.10 21.06
CA CYS A 665 -17.97 14.50 21.54
C CYS A 665 -17.70 13.48 22.63
N GLU A 666 -18.44 13.60 23.75
CA GLU A 666 -18.37 12.68 24.89
C GLU A 666 -18.93 11.30 24.57
N TYR A 667 -20.03 11.26 23.82
CA TYR A 667 -20.74 10.03 23.49
C TYR A 667 -20.18 9.38 22.21
N LEU A 668 -20.00 8.08 22.25
CA LEU A 668 -19.53 7.31 21.08
C LEU A 668 -20.46 7.43 19.89
N VAL A 669 -21.76 7.55 20.16
CA VAL A 669 -22.80 7.75 19.16
C VAL A 669 -22.55 9.02 18.35
N ASP A 670 -22.07 10.08 18.96
CA ASP A 670 -21.89 11.38 18.31
C ASP A 670 -20.50 11.60 17.71
N ARG A 671 -19.54 10.76 18.02
CA ARG A 671 -18.15 10.89 17.48
C ARG A 671 -18.07 10.82 15.96
N VAL A 672 -18.94 10.03 15.33
CA VAL A 672 -19.00 9.95 13.87
C VAL A 672 -20.22 10.69 13.38
N VAL A 673 -20.03 11.72 12.61
CA VAL A 673 -21.11 12.48 11.97
C VAL A 673 -21.29 11.98 10.54
N GLY A 674 -22.48 11.50 10.23
CA GLY A 674 -22.84 10.97 8.93
C GLY A 674 -23.32 12.05 7.95
N VAL A 675 -23.81 11.61 6.82
CA VAL A 675 -24.40 12.46 5.77
C VAL A 675 -25.84 12.05 5.48
N LYS A 676 -26.70 13.04 5.28
CA LYS A 676 -28.06 12.82 4.79
C LYS A 676 -28.08 12.71 3.27
N ILE A 677 -28.86 11.77 2.73
CA ILE A 677 -29.08 11.63 1.29
C ILE A 677 -30.56 11.92 1.03
N GLN A 678 -30.87 12.85 0.12
CA GLN A 678 -32.23 13.27 -0.19
C GLN A 678 -33.08 12.24 -0.96
N GLY A 679 -32.55 11.01 -1.15
CA GLY A 679 -33.22 9.92 -1.84
C GLY A 679 -32.49 9.47 -3.11
N GLY A 680 -33.10 8.51 -3.85
CA GLY A 680 -32.58 8.02 -5.13
C GLY A 680 -31.38 7.09 -5.03
N ILE A 681 -31.02 6.59 -3.84
CA ILE A 681 -29.85 5.72 -3.65
C ILE A 681 -29.93 4.41 -4.44
N GLU A 682 -31.14 3.98 -4.75
CA GLU A 682 -31.42 2.77 -5.54
C GLU A 682 -30.81 2.81 -6.96
N GLY A 683 -30.50 3.99 -7.48
CA GLY A 683 -29.81 4.16 -8.76
C GLY A 683 -28.31 3.85 -8.73
N LEU A 684 -27.72 3.69 -7.54
CA LEU A 684 -26.29 3.48 -7.36
C LEU A 684 -25.93 1.97 -7.30
N GLU A 685 -26.36 1.19 -8.29
CA GLU A 685 -26.28 -0.28 -8.25
C GLU A 685 -24.85 -0.83 -8.17
N GLU A 686 -23.86 -0.10 -8.67
CA GLU A 686 -22.43 -0.49 -8.59
C GLU A 686 -21.78 -0.16 -7.25
N LEU A 687 -22.53 0.43 -6.30
CA LEU A 687 -21.96 0.90 -5.05
C LEU A 687 -21.43 -0.26 -4.18
N ARG A 688 -20.17 -0.16 -3.79
CA ARG A 688 -19.46 -1.15 -2.95
C ARG A 688 -19.13 -0.63 -1.56
N ASN A 689 -19.05 0.67 -1.40
CA ASN A 689 -18.70 1.30 -0.14
C ASN A 689 -19.60 2.50 0.12
N LEU A 690 -20.47 2.37 1.12
CA LEU A 690 -21.34 3.41 1.62
C LEU A 690 -21.14 3.50 3.13
N GLN A 691 -20.55 4.57 3.62
CA GLN A 691 -20.23 4.69 5.04
C GLN A 691 -20.98 5.85 5.68
N TYR A 692 -21.67 5.54 6.78
CA TYR A 692 -22.26 6.48 7.70
C TYR A 692 -23.30 7.42 7.12
N VAL A 693 -24.33 6.82 6.51
CA VAL A 693 -25.53 7.53 6.07
C VAL A 693 -26.52 7.65 7.20
N GLU A 694 -27.10 8.84 7.40
CA GLU A 694 -28.12 9.11 8.41
C GLU A 694 -29.52 8.73 7.92
N THR A 695 -30.32 8.14 8.81
CA THR A 695 -31.68 7.63 8.47
C THR A 695 -32.81 8.31 9.24
N ASN A 696 -32.52 9.34 10.05
CA ASN A 696 -33.45 10.02 10.93
C ASN A 696 -34.14 11.25 10.28
N HIS A 697 -34.33 11.25 8.98
CA HIS A 697 -34.94 12.35 8.22
C HIS A 697 -36.12 11.83 7.38
N ASP A 698 -36.92 12.72 6.80
CA ASP A 698 -38.18 12.42 6.14
C ASP A 698 -38.12 11.33 5.05
N VAL A 699 -37.00 11.20 4.37
CA VAL A 699 -36.77 10.15 3.36
C VAL A 699 -36.01 8.93 3.88
N GLY A 700 -35.78 8.82 5.19
CA GLY A 700 -34.99 7.75 5.80
C GLY A 700 -35.55 6.35 5.51
N LEU A 701 -36.86 6.19 5.55
CA LEU A 701 -37.56 4.93 5.24
C LEU A 701 -37.41 4.56 3.75
N SER A 702 -37.49 5.54 2.85
CA SER A 702 -37.23 5.36 1.42
C SER A 702 -35.76 4.97 1.16
N LEU A 703 -34.84 5.58 1.89
CA LEU A 703 -33.42 5.25 1.82
C LEU A 703 -33.18 3.76 2.18
N ILE A 704 -33.75 3.28 3.28
CA ILE A 704 -33.60 1.89 3.72
C ILE A 704 -34.17 0.92 2.68
N LYS A 705 -35.32 1.21 2.11
CA LYS A 705 -35.89 0.43 0.99
C LYS A 705 -34.98 0.45 -0.25
N GLY A 706 -34.37 1.60 -0.56
CA GLY A 706 -33.42 1.73 -1.64
C GLY A 706 -32.17 0.88 -1.48
N LEU A 707 -31.69 0.67 -0.22
CA LEU A 707 -30.53 -0.17 0.07
C LEU A 707 -30.71 -1.62 -0.40
N GLU A 708 -31.93 -2.13 -0.53
CA GLU A 708 -32.22 -3.49 -1.00
C GLU A 708 -31.70 -3.76 -2.43
N LYS A 709 -31.55 -2.69 -3.26
CA LYS A 709 -31.03 -2.79 -4.61
C LYS A 709 -29.50 -2.82 -4.68
N LEU A 710 -28.83 -2.38 -3.61
CA LEU A 710 -27.37 -2.25 -3.57
C LEU A 710 -26.67 -3.58 -3.23
N ARG A 711 -26.87 -4.60 -4.06
CA ARG A 711 -26.38 -5.96 -3.82
C ARG A 711 -24.85 -6.13 -3.86
N GLN A 712 -24.14 -5.15 -4.44
CA GLN A 712 -22.69 -5.15 -4.56
C GLN A 712 -21.96 -4.60 -3.33
N LEU A 713 -22.72 -4.12 -2.33
CA LEU A 713 -22.13 -3.50 -1.15
C LEU A 713 -21.22 -4.48 -0.38
N ARG A 714 -20.03 -3.96 -0.05
CA ARG A 714 -19.03 -4.62 0.78
C ARG A 714 -18.84 -3.92 2.12
N LYS A 715 -19.16 -2.63 2.17
CA LYS A 715 -19.06 -1.82 3.40
C LYS A 715 -20.31 -0.95 3.50
N LEU A 716 -21.03 -1.13 4.61
CA LEU A 716 -22.23 -0.36 4.94
C LEU A 716 -22.06 0.25 6.33
N GLY A 717 -22.33 1.55 6.43
CA GLY A 717 -22.44 2.27 7.70
C GLY A 717 -23.73 3.07 7.76
N ILE A 718 -24.59 2.76 8.73
CA ILE A 718 -25.86 3.45 9.01
C ILE A 718 -25.74 4.20 10.32
N ARG A 719 -26.25 5.42 10.35
CA ARG A 719 -26.29 6.30 11.52
C ARG A 719 -27.70 6.73 11.83
N LYS A 720 -27.94 7.00 13.12
CA LYS A 720 -29.23 7.50 13.63
C LYS A 720 -30.41 6.61 13.21
N LEU A 721 -30.21 5.29 13.32
CA LEU A 721 -31.27 4.32 13.04
C LEU A 721 -32.35 4.36 14.10
N GLN A 722 -33.59 4.55 13.71
CA GLN A 722 -34.76 4.42 14.55
C GLN A 722 -35.18 2.94 14.66
N ARG A 723 -35.73 2.54 15.77
CA ARG A 723 -36.14 1.15 16.05
C ARG A 723 -37.08 0.59 14.97
N GLU A 724 -38.06 1.38 14.54
CA GLU A 724 -39.03 1.01 13.50
C GLU A 724 -38.43 0.68 12.15
N HIS A 725 -37.21 1.20 11.87
CA HIS A 725 -36.48 0.95 10.64
C HIS A 725 -35.60 -0.32 10.69
N GLY A 726 -35.48 -0.95 11.85
CA GLY A 726 -34.59 -2.10 12.06
C GLY A 726 -34.94 -3.30 11.18
N SER A 727 -36.21 -3.65 11.07
CA SER A 727 -36.67 -4.79 10.25
C SER A 727 -36.41 -4.56 8.75
N GLY A 728 -36.67 -3.33 8.25
CA GLY A 728 -36.36 -2.97 6.87
C GLY A 728 -34.85 -3.03 6.55
N LEU A 729 -34.01 -2.58 7.49
CA LEU A 729 -32.57 -2.69 7.35
C LEU A 729 -32.10 -4.16 7.34
N CYS A 730 -32.68 -5.03 8.17
CA CYS A 730 -32.39 -6.47 8.16
C CYS A 730 -32.69 -7.08 6.79
N ALA A 731 -33.85 -6.79 6.19
CA ALA A 731 -34.21 -7.26 4.86
C ALA A 731 -33.24 -6.78 3.76
N ALA A 732 -32.76 -5.55 3.88
CA ALA A 732 -31.75 -5.02 2.95
C ALA A 732 -30.40 -5.72 3.12
N ILE A 733 -29.92 -5.94 4.35
CA ILE A 733 -28.64 -6.62 4.64
C ILE A 733 -28.64 -8.05 4.10
N GLU A 734 -29.73 -8.80 4.19
CA GLU A 734 -29.83 -10.17 3.66
C GLU A 734 -29.59 -10.26 2.15
N LYS A 735 -29.92 -9.19 1.40
CA LYS A 735 -29.66 -9.10 -0.05
C LYS A 735 -28.18 -8.77 -0.39
N MET A 736 -27.41 -8.29 0.59
CA MET A 736 -26.00 -7.89 0.44
C MET A 736 -25.04 -9.05 0.68
N LYS A 737 -25.03 -10.03 -0.19
CA LYS A 737 -24.26 -11.29 -0.02
C LYS A 737 -22.74 -11.09 0.13
N TYR A 738 -22.18 -9.98 -0.37
CA TYR A 738 -20.74 -9.69 -0.34
C TYR A 738 -20.33 -8.74 0.79
N LEU A 739 -21.23 -8.46 1.75
CA LEU A 739 -20.96 -7.50 2.82
C LEU A 739 -19.84 -7.99 3.73
N GLN A 740 -18.77 -7.19 3.84
CA GLN A 740 -17.57 -7.47 4.64
C GLN A 740 -17.50 -6.64 5.91
N ARG A 741 -18.13 -5.45 5.91
CA ARG A 741 -18.15 -4.54 7.05
C ARG A 741 -19.56 -3.97 7.21
N LEU A 742 -20.09 -4.10 8.40
CA LEU A 742 -21.35 -3.49 8.81
C LEU A 742 -21.14 -2.64 10.06
N SER A 743 -21.60 -1.40 10.02
CA SER A 743 -21.63 -0.51 11.18
C SER A 743 -23.03 0.09 11.29
N VAL A 744 -23.71 -0.14 12.41
CA VAL A 744 -25.04 0.40 12.67
C VAL A 744 -25.02 1.15 13.98
N CYS A 745 -25.52 2.38 13.95
CA CYS A 745 -25.63 3.22 15.12
C CYS A 745 -27.07 3.70 15.29
N ALA A 746 -27.59 3.56 16.49
CA ALA A 746 -28.91 4.03 16.89
C ALA A 746 -29.06 5.55 16.81
N LEU A 747 -30.29 6.04 16.89
CA LEU A 747 -30.60 7.46 16.90
C LEU A 747 -30.05 8.15 18.15
N SER A 748 -30.18 7.49 19.32
CA SER A 748 -29.68 7.95 20.62
C SER A 748 -29.17 6.76 21.44
N ASP A 749 -28.57 7.03 22.58
CA ASP A 749 -28.04 6.00 23.49
C ASP A 749 -29.13 5.11 24.08
N ASP A 750 -30.38 5.61 24.20
CA ASP A 750 -31.51 4.85 24.69
C ASP A 750 -32.29 4.11 23.59
N GLU A 751 -31.99 4.37 22.32
CA GLU A 751 -32.70 3.78 21.19
C GLU A 751 -32.33 2.31 21.02
N ILE A 752 -33.32 1.44 20.86
CA ILE A 752 -33.12 -0.01 20.70
C ILE A 752 -32.81 -0.34 19.24
N LEU A 753 -31.67 -0.97 19.01
CA LEU A 753 -31.31 -1.57 17.72
C LEU A 753 -32.04 -2.92 17.55
N ASP A 754 -33.09 -2.94 16.75
CA ASP A 754 -33.87 -4.16 16.45
C ASP A 754 -33.34 -4.85 15.18
N LEU A 755 -32.25 -5.60 15.34
CA LEU A 755 -31.52 -6.28 14.24
C LEU A 755 -31.59 -7.81 14.33
N GLN A 756 -32.58 -8.36 15.02
CA GLN A 756 -32.72 -9.82 15.24
C GLN A 756 -33.31 -10.56 14.04
N TYR A 757 -33.86 -9.88 13.05
CA TYR A 757 -34.58 -10.49 11.92
C TYR A 757 -33.64 -10.96 10.78
N ILE A 758 -32.32 -10.86 10.92
CA ILE A 758 -31.38 -11.38 9.94
C ILE A 758 -31.31 -12.91 10.10
N SER A 759 -31.82 -13.64 9.10
CA SER A 759 -31.79 -15.10 9.09
C SER A 759 -30.55 -15.66 8.39
N SER A 760 -30.07 -14.96 7.36
CA SER A 760 -28.97 -15.39 6.52
C SER A 760 -27.94 -14.25 6.33
N PRO A 761 -27.06 -14.01 7.31
CA PRO A 761 -26.04 -12.97 7.21
C PRO A 761 -24.97 -13.33 6.15
N SER A 762 -24.31 -12.30 5.61
CA SER A 762 -23.21 -12.51 4.67
C SER A 762 -22.08 -13.33 5.28
N GLN A 763 -21.68 -14.40 4.61
CA GLN A 763 -20.53 -15.23 5.02
C GLN A 763 -19.20 -14.49 4.97
N TYR A 764 -19.13 -13.39 4.22
CA TYR A 764 -17.92 -12.56 4.09
C TYR A 764 -17.80 -11.50 5.18
N LEU A 765 -18.73 -11.41 6.15
CA LEU A 765 -18.72 -10.37 7.18
C LEU A 765 -17.52 -10.56 8.12
N GLN A 766 -16.59 -9.61 8.07
CA GLN A 766 -15.35 -9.61 8.85
C GLN A 766 -15.36 -8.59 9.99
N ARG A 767 -16.15 -7.52 9.87
CA ARG A 767 -16.22 -6.47 10.88
C ARG A 767 -17.66 -6.07 11.13
N LEU A 768 -18.05 -6.13 12.39
CA LEU A 768 -19.36 -5.73 12.87
C LEU A 768 -19.20 -4.70 13.99
N THR A 769 -19.88 -3.58 13.86
CA THR A 769 -19.94 -2.53 14.90
C THR A 769 -21.40 -2.18 15.13
N LEU A 770 -21.89 -2.37 16.33
CA LEU A 770 -23.24 -2.00 16.76
C LEU A 770 -23.12 -0.99 17.89
N VAL A 771 -23.77 0.16 17.74
CA VAL A 771 -23.77 1.24 18.73
C VAL A 771 -25.22 1.59 19.06
N GLY A 772 -25.66 1.32 20.29
CA GLY A 772 -27.03 1.52 20.79
C GLY A 772 -27.53 0.30 21.54
N ARG A 773 -28.67 0.44 22.25
CA ARG A 773 -29.20 -0.59 23.10
C ARG A 773 -29.61 -1.87 22.36
N LEU A 774 -29.28 -3.01 22.93
CA LEU A 774 -29.72 -4.33 22.47
C LEU A 774 -30.55 -5.01 23.54
N LYS A 775 -31.73 -5.51 23.19
CA LYS A 775 -32.52 -6.33 24.12
C LYS A 775 -31.79 -7.63 24.47
N LYS A 776 -31.16 -8.25 23.51
CA LYS A 776 -30.29 -9.41 23.60
C LYS A 776 -29.30 -9.40 22.45
N LEU A 777 -28.24 -10.17 22.56
CA LEU A 777 -27.32 -10.39 21.43
C LEU A 777 -28.09 -11.07 20.28
N PRO A 778 -28.12 -10.52 19.06
CA PRO A 778 -28.79 -11.14 17.91
C PRO A 778 -28.26 -12.55 17.62
N ASP A 779 -29.17 -13.52 17.44
CA ASP A 779 -28.86 -14.96 17.30
C ASP A 779 -28.04 -15.32 16.03
N TRP A 780 -27.91 -14.38 15.08
CA TRP A 780 -27.11 -14.56 13.89
C TRP A 780 -25.62 -14.21 14.09
N ILE A 781 -25.27 -13.44 15.13
CA ILE A 781 -23.87 -13.01 15.36
C ILE A 781 -22.96 -14.21 15.69
N PRO A 782 -23.30 -15.13 16.60
CA PRO A 782 -22.47 -16.30 16.89
C PRO A 782 -22.29 -17.26 15.70
N LYS A 783 -23.10 -17.14 14.66
CA LYS A 783 -23.02 -17.96 13.43
C LYS A 783 -21.99 -17.45 12.40
N LEU A 784 -21.37 -16.30 12.64
CA LEU A 784 -20.44 -15.65 11.71
C LEU A 784 -19.04 -16.28 11.75
N GLN A 785 -18.75 -17.18 10.83
CA GLN A 785 -17.48 -17.92 10.80
C GLN A 785 -16.24 -17.05 10.47
N ASN A 786 -16.43 -15.97 9.74
CA ASN A 786 -15.33 -15.12 9.24
C ASN A 786 -15.21 -13.77 9.98
N LEU A 787 -15.92 -13.59 11.11
CA LEU A 787 -15.88 -12.36 11.87
C LEU A 787 -14.53 -12.19 12.56
N VAL A 788 -13.81 -11.12 12.22
CA VAL A 788 -12.48 -10.80 12.76
C VAL A 788 -12.55 -9.74 13.86
N THR A 789 -13.49 -8.80 13.74
CA THR A 789 -13.65 -7.69 14.70
C THR A 789 -15.13 -7.52 15.05
N LEU A 790 -15.43 -7.53 16.34
CA LEU A 790 -16.74 -7.19 16.89
C LEU A 790 -16.59 -6.02 17.85
N THR A 791 -17.43 -5.02 17.67
CA THR A 791 -17.58 -3.89 18.59
C THR A 791 -19.05 -3.75 18.96
N LEU A 792 -19.35 -3.84 20.24
CA LEU A 792 -20.65 -3.56 20.84
C LEU A 792 -20.49 -2.36 21.76
N SER A 793 -21.30 -1.33 21.56
CA SER A 793 -21.22 -0.10 22.34
C SER A 793 -22.61 0.38 22.75
N GLY A 794 -22.77 0.80 24.02
CA GLY A 794 -24.04 1.26 24.56
C GLY A 794 -25.14 0.20 24.55
N SER A 795 -24.78 -1.10 24.53
CA SER A 795 -25.75 -2.16 24.34
C SER A 795 -26.56 -2.49 25.62
N GLY A 796 -26.00 -2.24 26.81
CA GLY A 796 -26.65 -2.35 28.10
C GLY A 796 -27.36 -3.69 28.34
N MET A 797 -26.75 -4.81 27.94
CA MET A 797 -27.32 -6.14 28.08
C MET A 797 -27.23 -6.61 29.53
N THR A 798 -28.35 -6.97 30.15
CA THR A 798 -28.39 -7.35 31.57
C THR A 798 -28.53 -8.86 31.81
N ASN A 799 -29.26 -9.57 30.94
CA ASN A 799 -29.74 -10.91 31.23
C ASN A 799 -28.98 -12.06 30.59
N ASN A 800 -28.05 -11.79 29.71
CA ASN A 800 -27.26 -12.81 29.01
C ASN A 800 -25.80 -12.38 28.95
N ASP A 801 -24.92 -13.19 29.51
CA ASP A 801 -23.47 -13.01 29.31
C ASP A 801 -23.15 -13.06 27.80
N PRO A 802 -22.80 -11.92 27.18
CA PRO A 802 -22.50 -11.89 25.75
C PRO A 802 -21.25 -12.71 25.42
N VAL A 803 -20.32 -12.87 26.36
CA VAL A 803 -19.08 -13.61 26.18
C VAL A 803 -19.38 -15.08 25.91
N LYS A 804 -20.30 -15.69 26.65
CA LYS A 804 -20.70 -17.09 26.48
C LYS A 804 -21.18 -17.41 25.07
N ALA A 805 -21.95 -16.50 24.47
CA ALA A 805 -22.41 -16.67 23.08
C ALA A 805 -21.35 -16.37 22.05
N LEU A 806 -20.38 -15.48 22.34
CA LEU A 806 -19.39 -15.02 21.40
C LEU A 806 -18.12 -15.88 21.34
N GLN A 807 -17.82 -16.64 22.39
CA GLN A 807 -16.58 -17.44 22.46
C GLN A 807 -16.53 -18.58 21.44
N VAL A 808 -17.65 -18.94 20.80
CA VAL A 808 -17.70 -19.91 19.68
C VAL A 808 -17.20 -19.36 18.36
N LEU A 809 -16.95 -18.04 18.25
CA LEU A 809 -16.50 -17.41 17.00
C LEU A 809 -15.05 -17.80 16.64
N PRO A 810 -14.83 -18.58 15.57
CA PRO A 810 -13.53 -19.23 15.31
C PRO A 810 -12.47 -18.27 14.75
N SER A 811 -12.89 -17.12 14.22
CA SER A 811 -11.99 -16.17 13.53
C SER A 811 -11.87 -14.84 14.25
N LEU A 812 -12.46 -14.68 15.44
CA LEU A 812 -12.47 -13.40 16.15
C LEU A 812 -11.08 -13.09 16.72
N VAL A 813 -10.53 -11.95 16.28
CA VAL A 813 -9.21 -11.44 16.70
C VAL A 813 -9.35 -10.27 17.66
N ARG A 814 -10.46 -9.51 17.56
CA ARG A 814 -10.71 -8.32 18.38
C ARG A 814 -12.13 -8.28 18.86
N LEU A 815 -12.31 -8.11 20.18
CA LEU A 815 -13.60 -7.89 20.83
C LEU A 815 -13.55 -6.61 21.66
N TRP A 816 -14.46 -5.68 21.38
CA TRP A 816 -14.63 -4.44 22.13
C TRP A 816 -16.06 -4.38 22.68
N LEU A 817 -16.16 -4.38 23.99
CA LEU A 817 -17.38 -4.18 24.75
C LEU A 817 -17.25 -2.85 25.47
N TRP A 818 -18.03 -1.86 25.04
CA TRP A 818 -18.02 -0.52 25.60
C TRP A 818 -19.42 -0.15 26.07
N ASP A 819 -19.65 0.02 27.37
CA ASP A 819 -21.00 0.19 27.95
C ASP A 819 -22.01 -0.85 27.38
N ALA A 820 -21.50 -2.07 27.18
CA ALA A 820 -22.20 -3.09 26.41
C ALA A 820 -22.88 -4.15 27.29
N TYR A 821 -22.49 -4.23 28.56
CA TYR A 821 -22.97 -5.23 29.49
C TYR A 821 -23.11 -4.65 30.90
N ASP A 822 -24.27 -4.79 31.48
CA ASP A 822 -24.61 -4.29 32.82
C ASP A 822 -24.64 -5.40 33.91
N GLY A 823 -24.26 -6.63 33.58
CA GLY A 823 -24.13 -7.74 34.53
C GLY A 823 -22.85 -7.66 35.35
N GLU A 824 -22.82 -8.49 36.39
CA GLU A 824 -21.78 -8.47 37.42
C GLU A 824 -20.52 -9.23 37.05
N GLN A 825 -20.59 -10.24 36.18
CA GLN A 825 -19.50 -11.17 35.91
C GLN A 825 -19.35 -11.44 34.42
N LEU A 826 -18.08 -11.52 33.96
CA LEU A 826 -17.73 -12.07 32.65
C LEU A 826 -16.90 -13.33 32.84
N TYR A 827 -17.27 -14.39 32.11
CA TYR A 827 -16.65 -15.71 32.24
C TYR A 827 -16.11 -16.21 30.91
N PHE A 828 -14.78 -16.48 30.84
CA PHE A 828 -14.10 -16.97 29.67
C PHE A 828 -13.73 -18.45 29.87
N GLU A 829 -14.39 -19.33 29.10
CA GLU A 829 -14.23 -20.79 29.19
C GLU A 829 -13.00 -21.28 28.42
N VAL A 830 -12.42 -22.39 28.85
CA VAL A 830 -11.36 -23.07 28.10
C VAL A 830 -11.86 -23.47 26.73
N GLY A 831 -11.02 -23.27 25.70
CA GLY A 831 -11.40 -23.51 24.31
C GLY A 831 -12.17 -22.36 23.63
N GLY A 832 -12.60 -21.34 24.39
CA GLY A 832 -13.19 -20.12 23.82
C GLY A 832 -12.17 -19.19 23.20
N PHE A 833 -12.62 -18.38 22.21
CA PHE A 833 -11.83 -17.30 21.61
C PHE A 833 -10.41 -17.69 21.14
N GLN A 834 -10.25 -18.78 20.42
CA GLN A 834 -8.96 -19.36 20.02
C GLN A 834 -8.01 -18.43 19.29
N LYS A 835 -8.53 -17.37 18.63
CA LYS A 835 -7.73 -16.41 17.87
C LYS A 835 -7.78 -14.98 18.41
N LEU A 836 -8.40 -14.75 19.58
CA LEU A 836 -8.53 -13.42 20.13
C LEU A 836 -7.17 -12.87 20.58
N LYS A 837 -6.80 -11.73 20.04
CA LYS A 837 -5.55 -11.03 20.37
C LYS A 837 -5.78 -9.75 21.18
N GLN A 838 -6.95 -9.14 21.03
CA GLN A 838 -7.29 -7.91 21.74
C GLN A 838 -8.70 -7.96 22.32
N LEU A 839 -8.78 -7.68 23.61
CA LEU A 839 -10.01 -7.57 24.38
C LEU A 839 -10.07 -6.21 25.05
N ARG A 840 -11.19 -5.49 24.88
CA ARG A 840 -11.48 -4.24 25.57
C ARG A 840 -12.80 -4.32 26.30
N LEU A 841 -12.77 -4.10 27.60
CA LEU A 841 -13.90 -4.10 28.53
C LEU A 841 -14.01 -2.70 29.15
N ILE A 842 -14.74 -1.82 28.48
CA ILE A 842 -14.72 -0.37 28.77
C ILE A 842 -16.12 0.07 29.24
N GLU A 843 -16.16 0.88 30.32
CA GLU A 843 -17.38 1.43 30.92
C GLU A 843 -18.43 0.37 31.31
N LEU A 844 -18.00 -0.81 31.77
CA LEU A 844 -18.87 -1.85 32.26
C LEU A 844 -19.20 -1.60 33.75
N LYS A 845 -20.24 -0.81 33.99
CA LYS A 845 -20.55 -0.23 35.31
C LYS A 845 -20.93 -1.25 36.38
N GLY A 846 -21.60 -2.35 35.98
CA GLY A 846 -22.01 -3.44 36.87
C GLY A 846 -20.92 -4.47 37.13
N LEU A 847 -19.86 -4.48 36.35
CA LEU A 847 -18.84 -5.54 36.37
C LEU A 847 -18.04 -5.53 37.68
N ASN A 848 -18.15 -6.59 38.47
CA ASN A 848 -17.41 -6.81 39.71
C ASN A 848 -16.35 -7.90 39.61
N SER A 849 -16.47 -8.81 38.62
CA SER A 849 -15.49 -9.89 38.42
C SER A 849 -15.29 -10.27 36.96
N VAL A 850 -14.04 -10.59 36.62
CA VAL A 850 -13.63 -11.18 35.34
C VAL A 850 -12.89 -12.48 35.61
N ILE A 851 -13.48 -13.59 35.18
CA ILE A 851 -12.91 -14.92 35.38
C ILE A 851 -12.47 -15.50 34.06
N THR A 852 -11.21 -15.93 33.99
CA THR A 852 -10.61 -16.58 32.84
C THR A 852 -10.09 -17.96 33.26
N GLU A 853 -10.64 -19.03 32.70
CA GLU A 853 -10.11 -20.38 32.95
C GLU A 853 -8.68 -20.53 32.42
N GLU A 854 -7.93 -21.41 33.03
CA GLU A 854 -6.60 -21.77 32.55
C GLU A 854 -6.67 -22.38 31.14
N GLY A 855 -5.95 -21.81 30.19
CA GLY A 855 -6.00 -22.19 28.77
C GLY A 855 -7.08 -21.47 27.95
N ALA A 856 -7.91 -20.59 28.55
CA ALA A 856 -8.75 -19.67 27.79
C ALA A 856 -7.92 -18.52 27.21
N LEU A 857 -8.38 -17.89 26.12
CA LEU A 857 -7.73 -16.76 25.48
C LEU A 857 -6.24 -17.01 25.11
N PRO A 858 -5.88 -18.13 24.48
CA PRO A 858 -4.48 -18.57 24.35
C PRO A 858 -3.57 -17.65 23.54
N LEU A 859 -4.14 -16.72 22.76
CA LEU A 859 -3.39 -15.80 21.89
C LEU A 859 -3.60 -14.33 22.29
N LEU A 860 -4.14 -14.04 23.49
CA LEU A 860 -4.39 -12.66 23.90
C LEU A 860 -3.09 -11.89 24.12
N GLU A 861 -2.89 -10.82 23.34
CA GLU A 861 -1.73 -9.95 23.39
C GLU A 861 -2.01 -8.61 24.09
N GLY A 862 -3.28 -8.15 24.07
CA GLY A 862 -3.67 -6.87 24.67
C GLY A 862 -5.03 -6.96 25.36
N LEU A 863 -5.08 -6.47 26.60
CA LEU A 863 -6.27 -6.37 27.43
C LEU A 863 -6.43 -4.95 27.95
N ALA A 864 -7.64 -4.37 27.81
CA ALA A 864 -7.98 -3.09 28.40
C ALA A 864 -9.24 -3.21 29.25
N ILE A 865 -9.21 -2.69 30.47
CA ILE A 865 -10.31 -2.76 31.45
C ILE A 865 -10.57 -1.37 32.05
N GLY A 866 -11.84 -1.02 32.23
CA GLY A 866 -12.31 0.14 32.98
C GLY A 866 -12.73 1.35 32.10
N PRO A 867 -13.36 2.38 32.70
CA PRO A 867 -13.75 2.41 34.13
C PRO A 867 -14.81 1.36 34.48
N SER A 868 -14.59 0.63 35.57
CA SER A 868 -15.50 -0.35 36.11
C SER A 868 -15.55 -0.17 37.65
N PRO A 869 -16.44 0.68 38.18
CA PRO A 869 -16.40 1.10 39.58
C PRO A 869 -16.62 -0.04 40.59
N GLN A 870 -17.31 -1.10 40.19
CA GLN A 870 -17.57 -2.26 41.03
C GLN A 870 -16.40 -3.26 41.05
N LEU A 871 -15.45 -3.16 40.12
CA LEU A 871 -14.28 -4.03 40.08
C LEU A 871 -13.23 -3.48 41.09
N LYS A 872 -13.15 -4.11 42.26
CA LYS A 872 -12.29 -3.66 43.39
C LYS A 872 -10.91 -4.27 43.40
N GLU A 873 -10.71 -5.38 42.69
CA GLU A 873 -9.50 -6.19 42.71
C GLU A 873 -9.06 -6.50 41.28
N VAL A 874 -7.75 -6.62 41.09
CA VAL A 874 -7.20 -7.08 39.81
C VAL A 874 -7.61 -8.53 39.59
N PRO A 875 -8.28 -8.89 38.47
CA PRO A 875 -8.70 -10.27 38.23
C PRO A 875 -7.49 -11.22 38.28
N SER A 876 -7.45 -12.11 39.30
CA SER A 876 -6.32 -13.03 39.53
C SER A 876 -6.06 -13.93 38.34
N SER A 877 -7.06 -14.25 37.54
CA SER A 877 -6.98 -15.09 36.34
C SER A 877 -6.13 -14.48 35.20
N ILE A 878 -5.80 -13.19 35.29
CA ILE A 878 -4.90 -12.53 34.30
C ILE A 878 -3.52 -13.17 34.30
N HIS A 879 -3.03 -13.69 35.42
CA HIS A 879 -1.72 -14.31 35.50
C HIS A 879 -1.57 -15.56 34.60
N HIS A 880 -2.69 -16.21 34.20
CA HIS A 880 -2.66 -17.32 33.24
C HIS A 880 -2.42 -16.90 31.79
N LEU A 881 -2.55 -15.60 31.48
CA LEU A 881 -2.45 -15.08 30.11
C LEU A 881 -1.00 -14.89 29.68
N GLN A 882 -0.27 -15.96 29.43
CA GLN A 882 1.18 -15.99 29.16
C GLN A 882 1.64 -15.19 27.94
N LYS A 883 0.73 -14.88 26.99
CA LYS A 883 1.06 -14.09 25.78
C LYS A 883 0.67 -12.64 25.90
N LEU A 884 0.15 -12.19 27.05
CA LEU A 884 -0.25 -10.83 27.26
C LEU A 884 0.95 -9.90 27.30
N LYS A 885 1.02 -8.96 26.32
CA LYS A 885 2.09 -8.00 26.17
C LYS A 885 1.75 -6.63 26.74
N ALA A 886 0.47 -6.26 26.66
CA ALA A 886 -0.01 -4.95 27.09
C ALA A 886 -1.31 -5.10 27.89
N LEU A 887 -1.32 -4.52 29.09
CA LEU A 887 -2.47 -4.43 29.97
C LEU A 887 -2.76 -2.94 30.23
N GLN A 888 -3.99 -2.51 29.95
CA GLN A 888 -4.41 -1.13 30.09
C GLN A 888 -5.54 -1.01 31.10
N PHE A 889 -5.35 -0.19 32.11
CA PHE A 889 -6.38 0.16 33.07
C PHE A 889 -6.85 1.60 32.83
N CYS A 890 -8.15 1.78 32.54
CA CYS A 890 -8.72 3.06 32.16
C CYS A 890 -9.64 3.57 33.27
N GLY A 891 -9.33 4.73 33.87
CA GLY A 891 -10.19 5.39 34.87
C GLY A 891 -10.57 4.54 36.09
N MET A 892 -9.66 3.66 36.52
CA MET A 892 -9.87 2.83 37.70
C MET A 892 -9.65 3.65 38.99
N PRO A 893 -10.32 3.28 40.11
CA PRO A 893 -10.11 3.90 41.41
C PRO A 893 -8.65 3.81 41.89
N GLU A 894 -8.18 4.80 42.64
CA GLU A 894 -6.82 4.82 43.15
C GLU A 894 -6.50 3.59 44.02
N GLU A 895 -7.46 3.18 44.86
CA GLU A 895 -7.38 1.98 45.70
C GLU A 895 -7.13 0.70 44.89
N PHE A 896 -7.70 0.60 43.67
CA PHE A 896 -7.45 -0.51 42.76
C PHE A 896 -6.02 -0.48 42.22
N ILE A 897 -5.51 0.72 41.91
CA ILE A 897 -4.16 0.89 41.35
C ILE A 897 -3.12 0.61 42.43
N ASP A 898 -3.32 1.06 43.66
CA ASP A 898 -2.40 0.85 44.80
C ASP A 898 -2.17 -0.62 45.13
N ARG A 899 -3.11 -1.50 44.78
CA ARG A 899 -2.94 -2.98 44.94
C ARG A 899 -1.88 -3.56 44.02
N MET A 900 -1.47 -2.83 42.95
CA MET A 900 -0.45 -3.23 41.98
C MET A 900 0.90 -2.54 42.23
N GLU A 901 1.13 -1.94 43.39
CA GLU A 901 2.38 -1.24 43.73
C GLU A 901 3.58 -2.20 43.60
N PRO A 902 4.64 -1.81 42.84
CA PRO A 902 5.87 -2.61 42.73
C PRO A 902 6.65 -2.69 44.05
N LYS A 903 7.68 -3.49 44.11
CA LYS A 903 8.64 -3.50 45.23
C LYS A 903 9.25 -2.12 45.43
N PRO A 904 9.52 -1.63 46.69
CA PRO A 904 9.62 -2.46 47.91
C PRO A 904 8.27 -2.69 48.63
N ASN A 905 7.24 -1.89 48.42
CA ASN A 905 5.99 -1.98 49.18
C ASN A 905 5.08 -3.14 48.76
N GLN A 906 5.23 -3.66 47.58
CA GLN A 906 4.56 -4.79 46.98
C GLN A 906 3.07 -4.91 47.32
N GLY A 907 2.23 -4.28 46.48
CA GLY A 907 0.78 -4.37 46.58
C GLY A 907 0.28 -5.80 46.46
N LYS A 908 -0.87 -6.05 47.03
CA LYS A 908 -1.45 -7.41 47.14
C LYS A 908 -1.64 -8.12 45.80
N ASP A 909 -1.87 -7.37 44.72
CA ASP A 909 -2.17 -7.89 43.38
C ASP A 909 -1.00 -7.72 42.40
N TYR A 910 0.17 -7.20 42.82
CA TYR A 910 1.32 -6.99 41.93
C TYR A 910 1.77 -8.27 41.23
N TRP A 911 1.75 -9.42 41.90
CA TRP A 911 2.11 -10.74 41.34
C TRP A 911 1.28 -11.13 40.10
N ILE A 912 0.06 -10.57 39.95
CA ILE A 912 -0.81 -10.86 38.81
C ILE A 912 -0.28 -10.20 37.53
N VAL A 913 0.34 -9.04 37.68
CA VAL A 913 0.76 -8.19 36.55
C VAL A 913 2.28 -8.16 36.31
N GLU A 914 3.07 -8.71 37.25
CA GLU A 914 4.55 -8.70 37.22
C GLU A 914 5.14 -9.28 35.93
N HIS A 915 4.50 -10.27 35.33
CA HIS A 915 4.96 -10.92 34.09
C HIS A 915 4.61 -10.14 32.81
N ILE A 916 3.85 -9.06 32.88
CA ILE A 916 3.34 -8.34 31.71
C ILE A 916 4.30 -7.20 31.36
N PRO A 917 4.88 -7.19 30.13
CA PRO A 917 5.88 -6.21 29.73
C PRO A 917 5.44 -4.76 29.81
N HIS A 918 4.16 -4.48 29.46
CA HIS A 918 3.64 -3.12 29.42
C HIS A 918 2.31 -3.05 30.20
N VAL A 919 2.34 -2.38 31.36
CA VAL A 919 1.13 -2.06 32.13
C VAL A 919 0.91 -0.54 32.06
N GLU A 920 -0.17 -0.11 31.42
CA GLU A 920 -0.50 1.28 31.16
C GLU A 920 -1.67 1.74 32.03
N LEU A 921 -1.53 2.90 32.64
CA LEU A 921 -2.60 3.53 33.42
C LEU A 921 -3.13 4.76 32.65
N TRP A 922 -4.43 4.80 32.46
CA TRP A 922 -5.12 5.89 31.77
C TRP A 922 -6.08 6.57 32.73
N SER A 923 -5.80 7.81 33.17
CA SER A 923 -6.62 8.58 34.10
C SER A 923 -7.28 9.78 33.42
N HIS A 924 -8.49 10.14 33.92
CA HIS A 924 -9.15 11.40 33.52
C HIS A 924 -8.77 12.52 34.52
N ILE A 925 -8.19 13.60 34.04
CA ILE A 925 -7.88 14.77 34.87
C ILE A 925 -8.82 15.93 34.49
N GLY A 926 -9.82 16.19 35.37
CA GLY A 926 -10.69 17.37 35.33
C GLY A 926 -11.82 17.33 34.26
N ARG A 927 -12.60 18.43 34.21
CA ARG A 927 -13.74 18.61 33.30
C ARG A 927 -13.34 18.70 31.80
N GLN A 928 -12.06 19.04 31.52
CA GLN A 928 -11.46 18.84 30.19
C GLN A 928 -10.75 17.51 30.22
N LYS A 929 -11.25 16.55 29.41
CA LYS A 929 -10.74 15.18 29.32
C LYS A 929 -9.30 15.16 28.81
N THR A 930 -8.34 15.45 29.66
CA THR A 930 -6.94 15.16 29.41
C THR A 930 -6.68 13.73 29.85
N ILE A 931 -6.48 12.83 28.89
CA ILE A 931 -6.08 11.46 29.19
C ILE A 931 -4.59 11.48 29.45
N THR A 932 -4.18 11.19 30.68
CA THR A 932 -2.76 11.00 30.99
C THR A 932 -2.44 9.53 30.83
N LYS A 933 -1.52 9.22 29.95
CA LYS A 933 -0.97 7.89 29.75
C LYS A 933 0.31 7.76 30.56
N ILE A 934 0.39 6.75 31.40
CA ILE A 934 1.61 6.38 32.11
C ILE A 934 1.99 4.99 31.61
N ASP A 935 3.15 4.87 31.01
CA ASP A 935 3.57 3.67 30.29
C ASP A 935 4.10 2.56 31.20
N ASN A 936 4.30 2.85 32.52
CA ASN A 936 4.90 1.92 33.48
C ASN A 936 4.38 2.17 34.88
N LEU A 937 4.08 1.11 35.64
CA LEU A 937 3.66 1.16 37.05
C LEU A 937 4.70 1.84 37.93
N GLU A 938 5.98 1.55 37.76
CA GLU A 938 7.06 2.16 38.52
C GLU A 938 7.09 3.67 38.34
N GLU A 939 6.89 4.18 37.14
CA GLU A 939 6.81 5.61 36.86
C GLU A 939 5.62 6.28 37.56
N TYR A 940 4.48 5.60 37.62
CA TYR A 940 3.28 6.12 38.31
C TYR A 940 3.56 6.24 39.80
N PHE A 941 4.10 5.21 40.44
CA PHE A 941 4.33 5.20 41.90
C PHE A 941 5.48 6.13 42.28
N ASN A 942 6.53 6.24 41.49
CA ASN A 942 7.61 7.24 41.71
C ASN A 942 7.05 8.68 41.66
N ARG A 943 6.21 9.01 40.67
CA ARG A 943 5.54 10.31 40.60
C ARG A 943 4.58 10.58 41.77
N LYS A 944 3.91 9.52 42.26
CA LYS A 944 3.01 9.62 43.42
C LYS A 944 3.78 9.95 44.71
N VAL A 945 4.95 9.37 44.91
CA VAL A 945 5.85 9.65 46.04
C VAL A 945 6.37 11.11 45.97
N GLU A 946 6.80 11.57 44.80
CA GLU A 946 7.26 12.93 44.57
C GLU A 946 6.17 13.97 44.83
N THR A 947 4.91 13.68 44.47
CA THR A 947 3.78 14.63 44.66
C THR A 947 3.27 14.65 46.09
N GLN A 948 3.45 13.60 46.86
CA GLN A 948 3.14 13.64 48.30
C GLN A 948 4.16 14.43 49.14
N GLY A 949 5.40 14.56 48.58
CA GLY A 949 6.47 15.37 49.19
C GLY A 949 6.39 16.87 48.88
N LEU A 950 5.68 17.28 47.83
CA LEU A 950 5.58 18.67 47.35
C LEU A 950 4.09 19.02 47.15
N GLY A 951 3.53 19.83 48.09
CA GLY A 951 2.14 20.26 48.01
C GLY A 951 1.76 20.79 46.61
N LYS A 952 0.81 20.16 45.96
CA LYS A 952 0.04 20.53 44.77
C LYS A 952 0.70 21.45 43.75
N ILE A 953 1.47 20.92 42.82
CA ILE A 953 1.85 21.62 41.59
C ILE A 953 1.06 21.02 40.42
N LYS A 954 0.28 21.89 39.77
CA LYS A 954 -0.45 21.53 38.51
C LYS A 954 0.54 21.19 37.42
N MET A 955 0.54 19.93 36.93
CA MET A 955 1.24 19.57 35.71
C MET A 955 0.30 19.65 34.51
N ASN A 956 0.63 20.51 33.57
CA ASN A 956 0.07 20.51 32.21
C ASN A 956 0.96 19.64 31.32
N LEU A 957 0.50 18.46 30.95
CA LEU A 957 1.10 17.63 29.88
C LEU A 957 0.07 17.46 28.77
N LYS A 958 0.37 18.02 27.61
CA LYS A 958 -0.34 17.73 26.35
C LYS A 958 0.11 16.35 25.85
N VAL A 959 -0.79 15.43 25.72
CA VAL A 959 -0.54 14.15 25.02
C VAL A 959 -1.59 13.98 23.93
N GLU A 960 -1.13 13.87 22.70
CA GLU A 960 -1.96 13.56 21.53
C GLU A 960 -2.41 12.10 21.59
N CYS A 961 -3.72 11.87 21.67
CA CYS A 961 -4.31 10.54 21.51
C CYS A 961 -4.34 10.13 20.05
N GLN A 962 -3.46 9.24 19.63
CA GLN A 962 -3.62 8.51 18.37
C GLN A 962 -4.55 7.31 18.58
N PHE A 963 -5.86 7.51 18.38
CA PHE A 963 -6.80 6.43 18.15
C PHE A 963 -6.73 5.99 16.67
N ASN A 964 -6.03 4.92 16.40
CA ASN A 964 -5.96 4.27 15.08
C ASN A 964 -6.88 3.07 14.96
#